data_eaa143da86a0dc7b2cd8a42049516501
#
_entry.id   eaa143da86a0dc7b2cd8a42049516501
#
_cell.length_a   1.000
_cell.length_b   1.000
_cell.length_c   1.000
_cell.angle_alpha   90.00
_cell.angle_beta   90.00
_cell.angle_gamma   90.00
#
_symmetry.space_group_name_H-M   'P 1'
#
loop_
_entity.id
_entity.type
_entity.pdbx_description
1 polymer ?
#
loop_
_entity_poly.entity_id
_entity_poly.type
_entity_poly.pdbx_seq_one_letter_code
_entity_poly.pdbx_strand_id
1 'polypeptide(L)'
;MIKGRFFHIGVAVLLLAVLLTTWIPSVYAESVSYDTLTGSSTGEDLVQTQTAYVPEFSLEKIGDLGLKDAEDICIFRDMLYICDTGNSRVLVSTLSGQWHNTIGEGVLSTPTGICVAGDGTIFVADPGAEAVFAFAQDGSLVRSYQRPTEPYYGKTATYVPVKLSIGNGDNLFVLSKGNTNGVLQLSRETGEFLGYFGANKVSVSMWEQISDWIFTDAQKAQTAAVLPASATNIAMDAKGLVYLLTNVTTASDLQLRKLNMAGVNVLENVFMLENPAAICVGAIGNIYVATYEGYILEFDAEGNLLFLFGSPDDGTHRVGLMKSVSGIAVDSQGKLYVLDKGSNAIQVFYRTAFTETVHNALNLYQQGKYLQCKQPWEEVLDLNSLFNQAQVGIAEAFYMEEDYDAAMRSFRLGNDKEGYSRAFNQARNIWLRSHLEDGLLLLLILIVLFVVLHKVDRHTAFLTPVRMRLRKVKQLKLVSQLLFVFAVPRNPADAAYGIKREGKTSWVSATILYILGLAWVLLDKYASGYIFKVAQDGRYTILNDILVYAGAVTLVVLCHYLICAITDGEASFGNVYSGMAYACMPFVVLKPVGILLTHVLSLQEHFILQLLNVVMYAGSAVLVVVMIRELNNYTYKKTFRNIFLTMFSVLIAVAVLFVLYILAQQFFDFVLSLGREVIYHAGL
;
A
#
# COMPACT_ATOMS: atom_id res chain seq x y z
N MET A 1 -31.13 -56.49 44.39
CA MET A 1 -31.10 -56.35 42.90
C MET A 1 -30.81 -54.94 42.39
N ILE A 2 -30.80 -53.89 43.20
CA ILE A 2 -30.60 -52.50 42.72
C ILE A 2 -29.15 -52.08 42.63
N LYS A 3 -28.24 -52.61 43.47
CA LYS A 3 -26.81 -52.24 43.49
C LYS A 3 -26.01 -52.71 42.26
N GLY A 4 -26.39 -53.80 41.59
CA GLY A 4 -25.69 -54.29 40.39
C GLY A 4 -25.94 -53.44 39.12
N ARG A 5 -27.11 -52.80 39.00
CA ARG A 5 -27.47 -51.98 37.81
C ARG A 5 -26.70 -50.66 37.78
N PHE A 6 -26.44 -50.04 38.92
CA PHE A 6 -25.65 -48.78 38.97
C PHE A 6 -24.16 -49.00 38.64
N PHE A 7 -23.62 -50.17 38.99
CA PHE A 7 -22.25 -50.53 38.66
C PHE A 7 -22.04 -50.71 37.16
N HIS A 8 -22.99 -51.39 36.47
CA HIS A 8 -22.92 -51.56 35.02
C HIS A 8 -23.17 -50.27 34.23
N ILE A 9 -23.98 -49.35 34.75
CA ILE A 9 -24.17 -48.03 34.15
C ILE A 9 -22.90 -47.17 34.33
N GLY A 10 -22.27 -47.19 35.49
CA GLY A 10 -21.02 -46.51 35.75
C GLY A 10 -19.87 -46.99 34.86
N VAL A 11 -19.76 -48.32 34.68
CA VAL A 11 -18.73 -48.91 33.77
C VAL A 11 -19.05 -48.58 32.30
N ALA A 12 -20.31 -48.58 31.87
CA ALA A 12 -20.71 -48.20 30.52
C ALA A 12 -20.42 -46.72 30.23
N VAL A 13 -20.68 -45.80 31.18
CA VAL A 13 -20.36 -44.38 31.06
C VAL A 13 -18.84 -44.15 31.02
N LEU A 14 -18.07 -44.90 31.82
CA LEU A 14 -16.60 -44.82 31.82
C LEU A 14 -16.00 -45.34 30.51
N LEU A 15 -16.56 -46.46 29.98
CA LEU A 15 -16.17 -46.99 28.65
C LEU A 15 -16.54 -46.05 27.52
N LEU A 16 -17.70 -45.39 27.59
CA LEU A 16 -18.12 -44.39 26.60
C LEU A 16 -17.23 -43.14 26.67
N ALA A 17 -16.84 -42.70 27.87
CA ALA A 17 -15.90 -41.59 28.07
C ALA A 17 -14.51 -41.94 27.53
N VAL A 18 -14.02 -43.16 27.75
CA VAL A 18 -12.73 -43.62 27.18
C VAL A 18 -12.82 -43.78 25.67
N LEU A 19 -13.90 -44.26 25.12
CA LEU A 19 -14.12 -44.31 23.66
C LEU A 19 -14.23 -42.94 23.03
N LEU A 20 -14.85 -41.97 23.70
CA LEU A 20 -14.89 -40.56 23.22
C LEU A 20 -13.52 -39.86 23.29
N THR A 21 -12.68 -40.22 24.26
CA THR A 21 -11.31 -39.66 24.33
C THR A 21 -10.36 -40.31 23.33
N THR A 22 -10.64 -41.53 22.84
CA THR A 22 -9.81 -42.18 21.80
C THR A 22 -10.22 -41.77 20.37
N TRP A 23 -11.35 -41.06 20.20
CA TRP A 23 -11.82 -40.57 18.91
C TRP A 23 -11.63 -39.07 18.69
N ILE A 24 -10.88 -38.38 19.56
CA ILE A 24 -10.35 -37.07 19.21
C ILE A 24 -9.16 -37.37 18.32
N PRO A 25 -9.21 -37.09 17.00
CA PRO A 25 -7.99 -37.07 16.22
C PRO A 25 -7.10 -36.06 16.95
N SER A 26 -5.96 -36.54 17.49
CA SER A 26 -4.92 -35.65 17.94
C SER A 26 -4.47 -34.88 16.70
N VAL A 27 -5.02 -33.68 16.54
CA VAL A 27 -4.44 -32.69 15.67
C VAL A 27 -3.09 -32.39 16.31
N TYR A 28 -2.07 -33.10 15.90
CA TYR A 28 -0.69 -32.71 16.16
C TYR A 28 -0.57 -31.34 15.49
N ALA A 29 -0.57 -30.28 16.26
CA ALA A 29 -0.06 -29.02 15.79
C ALA A 29 1.41 -29.30 15.43
N GLU A 30 1.71 -29.44 14.15
CA GLU A 30 3.09 -29.54 13.68
C GLU A 30 3.78 -28.27 14.11
N SER A 31 4.66 -28.36 15.13
CA SER A 31 5.42 -27.22 15.63
C SER A 31 6.50 -26.86 14.62
N VAL A 32 6.24 -25.86 13.83
CA VAL A 32 7.25 -25.26 12.94
C VAL A 32 8.14 -24.29 13.70
N SER A 33 9.32 -23.99 13.16
CA SER A 33 10.31 -23.12 13.79
C SER A 33 10.06 -21.63 13.58
N TYR A 34 8.96 -21.26 12.92
CA TYR A 34 8.60 -19.89 12.53
C TYR A 34 7.10 -19.66 12.65
N ASP A 35 6.71 -18.39 12.78
CA ASP A 35 5.31 -17.98 12.72
C ASP A 35 4.86 -17.77 11.26
N THR A 36 3.57 -17.97 11.00
CA THR A 36 2.93 -17.57 9.75
C THR A 36 2.10 -16.32 10.01
N LEU A 37 2.33 -15.30 9.21
CA LEU A 37 1.63 -14.02 9.27
C LEU A 37 0.85 -13.78 7.98
N THR A 38 -0.20 -12.99 8.07
CA THR A 38 -0.99 -12.49 6.92
C THR A 38 -1.21 -10.99 7.05
N GLY A 39 -1.60 -10.33 5.97
CA GLY A 39 -1.95 -8.91 6.00
C GLY A 39 -3.22 -8.66 6.82
N SER A 40 -3.19 -7.66 7.69
CA SER A 40 -4.40 -7.25 8.42
C SER A 40 -5.35 -6.44 7.54
N SER A 41 -6.62 -6.32 7.98
CA SER A 41 -7.63 -5.47 7.32
C SER A 41 -7.24 -3.98 7.25
N THR A 42 -6.24 -3.57 7.99
CA THR A 42 -5.71 -2.21 7.95
C THR A 42 -4.65 -2.01 6.86
N GLY A 43 -4.10 -3.11 6.30
CA GLY A 43 -3.07 -3.09 5.26
C GLY A 43 -1.67 -2.68 5.75
N GLU A 44 -1.53 -2.26 7.01
CA GLU A 44 -0.26 -1.79 7.57
C GLU A 44 0.35 -2.77 8.59
N ASP A 45 -0.47 -3.62 9.22
CA ASP A 45 -0.03 -4.56 10.25
C ASP A 45 -0.07 -5.98 9.70
N LEU A 46 0.87 -6.80 10.16
CA LEU A 46 0.84 -8.24 9.97
C LEU A 46 0.17 -8.88 11.18
N VAL A 47 -0.69 -9.87 10.95
CA VAL A 47 -1.36 -10.63 11.99
C VAL A 47 -1.02 -12.11 11.87
N GLN A 48 -0.89 -12.78 13.02
CA GLN A 48 -0.62 -14.21 13.05
C GLN A 48 -1.81 -14.99 12.49
N THR A 49 -1.51 -16.03 11.71
CA THR A 49 -2.50 -16.93 11.12
C THR A 49 -2.11 -18.39 11.33
N GLN A 50 -2.93 -19.31 10.84
CA GLN A 50 -2.62 -20.73 10.82
C GLN A 50 -1.34 -20.98 10.00
N THR A 51 -0.58 -22.00 10.37
CA THR A 51 0.62 -22.41 9.62
C THR A 51 0.25 -22.69 8.16
N ALA A 52 0.87 -21.95 7.25
CA ALA A 52 0.59 -22.07 5.83
C ALA A 52 1.40 -23.20 5.18
N TYR A 53 2.67 -23.27 5.50
CA TYR A 53 3.61 -24.25 4.97
C TYR A 53 4.36 -24.92 6.09
N VAL A 54 4.72 -26.18 5.88
CA VAL A 54 5.50 -26.99 6.83
C VAL A 54 6.74 -27.54 6.10
N PRO A 55 7.94 -27.43 6.68
CA PRO A 55 9.14 -28.03 6.10
C PRO A 55 9.02 -29.55 6.15
N GLU A 56 9.27 -30.21 4.99
CA GLU A 56 9.18 -31.66 4.84
C GLU A 56 10.55 -32.33 5.03
N PHE A 57 11.55 -31.84 4.27
CA PHE A 57 12.92 -32.32 4.34
C PHE A 57 13.88 -31.28 3.78
N SER A 58 15.19 -31.55 3.96
CA SER A 58 16.26 -30.75 3.38
C SER A 58 17.16 -31.64 2.53
N LEU A 59 17.51 -31.16 1.33
CA LEU A 59 18.44 -31.81 0.41
C LEU A 59 19.80 -31.11 0.49
N GLU A 60 20.76 -31.69 1.21
CA GLU A 60 22.14 -31.21 1.27
C GLU A 60 23.02 -31.74 0.16
N LYS A 61 22.59 -32.83 -0.51
CA LYS A 61 23.26 -33.50 -1.60
C LYS A 61 22.27 -33.94 -2.66
N ILE A 62 22.74 -33.99 -3.90
CA ILE A 62 22.04 -34.54 -5.04
C ILE A 62 22.74 -35.87 -5.43
N GLY A 63 22.11 -36.99 -5.06
CA GLY A 63 22.80 -38.26 -5.00
C GLY A 63 23.99 -38.20 -4.04
N ASP A 64 25.22 -38.45 -4.54
CA ASP A 64 26.46 -38.34 -3.78
C ASP A 64 27.12 -36.95 -3.90
N LEU A 65 26.56 -36.04 -4.73
CA LEU A 65 27.16 -34.74 -5.06
C LEU A 65 26.69 -33.67 -4.11
N GLY A 66 27.62 -33.03 -3.42
CA GLY A 66 27.34 -31.84 -2.59
C GLY A 66 27.15 -30.59 -3.44
N LEU A 67 26.28 -29.69 -2.97
CA LEU A 67 26.10 -28.34 -3.51
C LEU A 67 27.19 -27.41 -2.99
N LYS A 68 27.52 -26.38 -3.77
CA LYS A 68 28.44 -25.33 -3.36
C LYS A 68 28.02 -24.00 -3.96
N ASP A 69 27.68 -23.03 -3.07
CA ASP A 69 27.30 -21.67 -3.44
C ASP A 69 26.24 -21.63 -4.57
N ALA A 70 25.25 -22.53 -4.52
CA ALA A 70 24.23 -22.62 -5.56
C ALA A 70 23.35 -21.36 -5.61
N GLU A 71 23.12 -20.80 -6.83
CA GLU A 71 22.52 -19.47 -7.01
C GLU A 71 21.10 -19.48 -7.59
N ASP A 72 20.69 -20.57 -8.24
CA ASP A 72 19.37 -20.65 -8.84
C ASP A 72 18.83 -22.07 -8.93
N ILE A 73 17.50 -22.18 -8.96
CA ILE A 73 16.78 -23.44 -9.04
C ILE A 73 15.56 -23.29 -9.96
N CYS A 74 15.32 -24.28 -10.81
CA CYS A 74 14.15 -24.35 -11.67
C CYS A 74 13.56 -25.75 -11.64
N ILE A 75 12.23 -25.87 -11.73
CA ILE A 75 11.52 -27.15 -11.86
C ILE A 75 10.87 -27.21 -13.24
N PHE A 76 11.13 -28.29 -13.94
CA PHE A 76 10.48 -28.57 -15.21
C PHE A 76 10.15 -30.06 -15.33
N ARG A 77 8.87 -30.40 -15.58
CA ARG A 77 8.37 -31.79 -15.68
C ARG A 77 8.84 -32.69 -14.53
N ASP A 78 8.65 -32.17 -13.29
CA ASP A 78 9.00 -32.84 -12.03
C ASP A 78 10.48 -33.21 -11.89
N MET A 79 11.37 -32.49 -12.60
CA MET A 79 12.80 -32.54 -12.43
C MET A 79 13.35 -31.22 -11.92
N LEU A 80 14.30 -31.29 -11.00
CA LEU A 80 15.04 -30.14 -10.44
C LEU A 80 16.26 -29.85 -11.30
N TYR A 81 16.47 -28.60 -11.64
CA TYR A 81 17.64 -28.06 -12.31
C TYR A 81 18.26 -27.01 -11.38
N ILE A 82 19.52 -27.21 -11.00
CA ILE A 82 20.18 -26.41 -9.95
C ILE A 82 21.50 -25.85 -10.51
N CYS A 83 21.65 -24.53 -10.50
CA CYS A 83 22.94 -23.88 -10.77
C CYS A 83 23.88 -24.09 -9.57
N ASP A 84 24.74 -25.08 -9.63
CA ASP A 84 25.78 -25.37 -8.64
C ASP A 84 27.01 -24.49 -8.94
N THR A 85 26.89 -23.20 -8.66
CA THR A 85 27.78 -22.12 -9.12
C THR A 85 29.20 -22.31 -8.67
N GLY A 86 29.44 -22.67 -7.42
CA GLY A 86 30.77 -22.89 -6.87
C GLY A 86 31.47 -24.12 -7.40
N ASN A 87 30.75 -25.00 -8.11
CA ASN A 87 31.29 -26.18 -8.84
C ASN A 87 31.21 -26.02 -10.36
N SER A 88 30.82 -24.84 -10.86
CA SER A 88 30.78 -24.50 -12.30
C SER A 88 29.96 -25.50 -13.15
N ARG A 89 28.80 -25.92 -12.66
CA ARG A 89 27.95 -26.92 -13.31
C ARG A 89 26.48 -26.71 -13.03
N VAL A 90 25.61 -27.39 -13.77
CA VAL A 90 24.19 -27.55 -13.47
C VAL A 90 23.92 -28.99 -13.10
N LEU A 91 23.29 -29.22 -11.95
CA LEU A 91 22.83 -30.55 -11.54
C LEU A 91 21.36 -30.72 -11.89
N VAL A 92 21.04 -31.89 -12.45
CA VAL A 92 19.66 -32.32 -12.75
C VAL A 92 19.32 -33.50 -11.85
N SER A 93 18.20 -33.40 -11.12
CA SER A 93 17.76 -34.44 -10.20
C SER A 93 16.25 -34.62 -10.22
N THR A 94 15.78 -35.72 -9.63
CA THR A 94 14.37 -35.87 -9.27
C THR A 94 14.02 -34.91 -8.12
N LEU A 95 12.73 -34.70 -7.88
CA LEU A 95 12.23 -33.89 -6.76
C LEU A 95 12.66 -34.42 -5.38
N SER A 96 12.99 -35.72 -5.29
CA SER A 96 13.53 -36.36 -4.07
C SER A 96 15.04 -36.30 -3.94
N GLY A 97 15.75 -35.59 -4.83
CA GLY A 97 17.22 -35.42 -4.78
C GLY A 97 18.02 -36.56 -5.40
N GLN A 98 17.40 -37.50 -6.14
CA GLN A 98 18.15 -38.50 -6.86
C GLN A 98 18.83 -37.89 -8.09
N TRP A 99 20.15 -38.02 -8.18
CA TRP A 99 20.91 -37.52 -9.30
C TRP A 99 20.45 -38.14 -10.63
N HIS A 100 20.32 -37.33 -11.66
CA HIS A 100 19.95 -37.76 -13.00
C HIS A 100 21.04 -37.43 -14.02
N ASN A 101 21.52 -36.20 -14.09
CA ASN A 101 22.50 -35.73 -15.03
C ASN A 101 23.30 -34.54 -14.47
N THR A 102 24.45 -34.26 -15.07
CA THR A 102 25.26 -33.06 -14.84
C THR A 102 25.55 -32.40 -16.19
N ILE A 103 25.31 -31.08 -16.26
CA ILE A 103 25.35 -30.30 -17.50
C ILE A 103 26.39 -29.20 -17.37
N GLY A 104 27.11 -28.93 -18.47
CA GLY A 104 27.98 -27.78 -18.61
C GLY A 104 29.35 -27.92 -17.93
N GLU A 105 29.75 -29.11 -17.46
CA GLU A 105 31.11 -29.33 -16.93
C GLU A 105 32.17 -28.98 -17.99
N GLY A 106 33.14 -28.17 -17.61
CA GLY A 106 34.18 -27.66 -18.50
C GLY A 106 33.75 -26.57 -19.51
N VAL A 107 32.48 -26.21 -19.54
CA VAL A 107 31.92 -25.13 -20.37
C VAL A 107 31.51 -23.92 -19.52
N LEU A 108 30.82 -24.18 -18.40
CA LEU A 108 30.34 -23.13 -17.48
C LEU A 108 31.49 -22.67 -16.58
N SER A 109 31.43 -21.38 -16.23
CA SER A 109 32.37 -20.72 -15.30
C SER A 109 31.72 -20.44 -13.95
N THR A 110 30.67 -19.59 -13.92
CA THR A 110 29.90 -19.24 -12.72
C THR A 110 28.40 -19.12 -13.05
N PRO A 111 27.71 -20.26 -13.27
CA PRO A 111 26.31 -20.26 -13.65
C PRO A 111 25.46 -19.71 -12.48
N THR A 112 24.64 -18.67 -12.71
CA THR A 112 23.84 -18.00 -11.67
C THR A 112 22.35 -17.90 -11.96
N GLY A 113 21.93 -18.28 -13.16
CA GLY A 113 20.53 -18.26 -13.56
C GLY A 113 20.19 -19.42 -14.47
N ILE A 114 19.01 -20.03 -14.28
CA ILE A 114 18.58 -21.18 -15.09
C ILE A 114 17.09 -21.11 -15.39
N CYS A 115 16.72 -21.42 -16.64
CA CYS A 115 15.36 -21.74 -16.99
C CYS A 115 15.30 -22.85 -18.04
N VAL A 116 14.17 -23.56 -18.12
CA VAL A 116 13.96 -24.63 -19.08
C VAL A 116 12.76 -24.27 -19.96
N ALA A 117 12.95 -24.32 -21.27
CA ALA A 117 11.89 -24.06 -22.24
C ALA A 117 10.93 -25.25 -22.34
N GLY A 118 9.74 -24.99 -22.92
CA GLY A 118 8.70 -26.01 -23.09
C GLY A 118 9.10 -27.25 -23.89
N ASP A 119 10.07 -27.12 -24.79
CA ASP A 119 10.68 -28.22 -25.56
C ASP A 119 11.77 -28.98 -24.79
N GLY A 120 12.18 -28.47 -23.60
CA GLY A 120 13.21 -29.08 -22.77
C GLY A 120 14.62 -28.51 -22.98
N THR A 121 14.80 -27.49 -23.80
CA THR A 121 16.08 -26.77 -23.91
C THR A 121 16.38 -26.03 -22.62
N ILE A 122 17.60 -26.21 -22.11
CA ILE A 122 18.03 -25.63 -20.81
C ILE A 122 18.89 -24.41 -21.10
N PHE A 123 18.47 -23.25 -20.57
CA PHE A 123 19.20 -21.99 -20.69
C PHE A 123 19.88 -21.66 -19.37
N VAL A 124 21.16 -21.31 -19.44
CA VAL A 124 22.00 -21.00 -18.27
C VAL A 124 22.66 -19.64 -18.46
N ALA A 125 22.44 -18.72 -17.55
CA ALA A 125 23.15 -17.44 -17.48
C ALA A 125 24.45 -17.61 -16.71
N ASP A 126 25.57 -17.26 -17.35
CA ASP A 126 26.90 -17.38 -16.78
C ASP A 126 27.62 -16.00 -16.82
N PRO A 127 27.59 -15.24 -15.72
CA PRO A 127 28.29 -13.96 -15.66
C PRO A 127 29.83 -14.10 -15.76
N GLY A 128 30.42 -15.22 -15.35
CA GLY A 128 31.86 -15.45 -15.46
C GLY A 128 32.33 -15.67 -16.89
N ALA A 129 31.48 -16.26 -17.75
CA ALA A 129 31.71 -16.39 -19.16
C ALA A 129 31.18 -15.22 -19.99
N GLU A 130 30.48 -14.26 -19.35
CA GLU A 130 29.74 -13.16 -20.00
C GLU A 130 28.81 -13.66 -21.13
N ALA A 131 28.15 -14.81 -20.93
CA ALA A 131 27.32 -15.46 -21.93
C ALA A 131 26.10 -16.15 -21.34
N VAL A 132 25.10 -16.39 -22.18
CA VAL A 132 24.04 -17.35 -21.90
C VAL A 132 24.28 -18.58 -22.76
N PHE A 133 24.21 -19.75 -22.15
CA PHE A 133 24.37 -21.05 -22.84
C PHE A 133 23.03 -21.75 -22.95
N ALA A 134 22.78 -22.38 -24.09
CA ALA A 134 21.65 -23.28 -24.32
C ALA A 134 22.15 -24.71 -24.47
N PHE A 135 21.63 -25.61 -23.66
CA PHE A 135 21.93 -27.04 -23.68
C PHE A 135 20.67 -27.84 -24.05
N ALA A 136 20.88 -28.96 -24.76
CA ALA A 136 19.83 -29.96 -24.93
C ALA A 136 19.63 -30.76 -23.62
N GLN A 137 18.56 -31.55 -23.55
CA GLN A 137 18.27 -32.38 -22.37
C GLN A 137 19.36 -33.39 -22.03
N ASP A 138 20.10 -33.85 -23.05
CA ASP A 138 21.25 -34.77 -22.88
C ASP A 138 22.50 -34.07 -22.33
N GLY A 139 22.49 -32.76 -22.19
CA GLY A 139 23.62 -31.95 -21.73
C GLY A 139 24.53 -31.45 -22.85
N SER A 140 24.27 -31.75 -24.11
CA SER A 140 25.04 -31.23 -25.23
C SER A 140 24.81 -29.74 -25.44
N LEU A 141 25.90 -28.97 -25.70
CA LEU A 141 25.80 -27.53 -25.96
C LEU A 141 25.18 -27.28 -27.34
N VAL A 142 24.06 -26.60 -27.36
CA VAL A 142 23.34 -26.22 -28.59
C VAL A 142 23.82 -24.87 -29.12
N ARG A 143 23.95 -23.89 -28.23
CA ARG A 143 24.28 -22.50 -28.60
C ARG A 143 24.83 -21.71 -27.43
N SER A 144 25.59 -20.64 -27.72
CA SER A 144 25.96 -19.61 -26.80
C SER A 144 25.51 -18.24 -27.29
N TYR A 145 24.99 -17.41 -26.40
CA TYR A 145 24.54 -16.04 -26.67
C TYR A 145 25.54 -15.10 -26.02
N GLN A 146 26.33 -14.45 -26.86
CA GLN A 146 27.34 -13.49 -26.47
C GLN A 146 26.74 -12.09 -26.39
N ARG A 147 27.55 -11.12 -25.99
CA ARG A 147 27.13 -9.71 -25.95
C ARG A 147 26.57 -9.28 -27.31
N PRO A 148 25.37 -8.65 -27.32
CA PRO A 148 24.79 -8.12 -28.56
C PRO A 148 25.69 -7.10 -29.25
N THR A 149 25.74 -7.13 -30.56
CA THR A 149 26.54 -6.25 -31.41
C THR A 149 25.70 -5.15 -32.08
N GLU A 150 24.40 -5.22 -31.98
CA GLU A 150 23.44 -4.28 -32.58
C GLU A 150 23.65 -2.85 -32.05
N PRO A 151 23.64 -1.82 -32.91
CA PRO A 151 23.92 -0.44 -32.50
C PRO A 151 22.99 0.09 -31.40
N TYR A 152 21.74 -0.37 -31.37
CA TYR A 152 20.72 0.06 -30.39
C TYR A 152 20.84 -0.67 -29.05
N TYR A 153 21.68 -1.68 -28.92
CA TYR A 153 22.06 -2.23 -27.62
C TYR A 153 22.80 -1.21 -26.75
N GLY A 154 23.58 -0.34 -27.37
CA GLY A 154 24.36 0.69 -26.69
C GLY A 154 25.83 0.27 -26.46
N LYS A 155 26.75 1.16 -26.83
CA LYS A 155 28.20 0.88 -26.75
C LYS A 155 28.71 0.67 -25.32
N THR A 156 28.11 1.36 -24.36
CA THR A 156 28.47 1.36 -22.93
C THR A 156 27.62 0.42 -22.09
N ALA A 157 26.56 -0.21 -22.65
CA ALA A 157 25.70 -1.11 -21.92
C ALA A 157 26.47 -2.39 -21.50
N THR A 158 26.35 -2.75 -20.23
CA THR A 158 26.98 -3.96 -19.68
C THR A 158 26.25 -5.22 -20.10
N TYR A 159 27.00 -6.31 -20.35
CA TYR A 159 26.45 -7.62 -20.59
C TYR A 159 27.08 -8.62 -19.62
N VAL A 160 26.46 -8.75 -18.47
CA VAL A 160 26.84 -9.71 -17.41
C VAL A 160 25.56 -10.45 -17.02
N PRO A 161 25.16 -11.50 -17.79
CA PRO A 161 23.89 -12.19 -17.61
C PRO A 161 23.87 -12.93 -16.27
N VAL A 162 22.86 -12.62 -15.42
CA VAL A 162 22.75 -13.20 -14.06
C VAL A 162 21.50 -14.05 -13.88
N LYS A 163 20.37 -13.63 -14.44
CA LYS A 163 19.09 -14.37 -14.38
C LYS A 163 18.42 -14.31 -15.74
N LEU A 164 17.56 -15.28 -16.00
CA LEU A 164 16.90 -15.36 -17.29
C LEU A 164 15.55 -16.07 -17.19
N SER A 165 14.67 -15.80 -18.14
CA SER A 165 13.41 -16.49 -18.32
C SER A 165 13.06 -16.58 -19.80
N ILE A 166 12.20 -17.53 -20.19
CA ILE A 166 11.77 -17.69 -21.57
C ILE A 166 10.28 -17.33 -21.71
N GLY A 167 9.97 -16.51 -22.73
CA GLY A 167 8.62 -16.07 -23.01
C GLY A 167 7.84 -17.03 -23.89
N ASN A 168 6.49 -16.91 -23.85
CA ASN A 168 5.59 -17.71 -24.69
C ASN A 168 5.81 -17.50 -26.21
N GLY A 169 6.47 -16.41 -26.61
CA GLY A 169 6.86 -16.11 -27.99
C GLY A 169 8.26 -16.58 -28.36
N ASP A 170 8.83 -17.52 -27.62
CA ASP A 170 10.20 -18.04 -27.78
C ASP A 170 11.31 -16.95 -27.68
N ASN A 171 11.02 -15.80 -27.06
CA ASN A 171 12.03 -14.80 -26.76
C ASN A 171 12.70 -15.10 -25.41
N LEU A 172 14.01 -14.94 -25.36
CA LEU A 172 14.80 -15.07 -24.15
C LEU A 172 14.91 -13.70 -23.46
N PHE A 173 14.46 -13.63 -22.21
CA PHE A 173 14.58 -12.46 -21.35
C PHE A 173 15.77 -12.64 -20.44
N VAL A 174 16.75 -11.72 -20.51
CA VAL A 174 18.01 -11.83 -19.77
C VAL A 174 18.21 -10.61 -18.90
N LEU A 175 18.44 -10.84 -17.61
CA LEU A 175 18.91 -9.80 -16.70
C LEU A 175 20.42 -9.71 -16.74
N SER A 176 20.94 -8.53 -17.02
CA SER A 176 22.36 -8.21 -17.01
C SER A 176 22.69 -7.32 -15.83
N LYS A 177 23.63 -7.74 -15.00
CA LYS A 177 24.07 -6.99 -13.81
C LYS A 177 24.63 -5.62 -14.21
N GLY A 178 24.13 -4.57 -13.55
CA GLY A 178 24.55 -3.19 -13.82
C GLY A 178 23.91 -2.57 -15.07
N ASN A 179 23.04 -3.27 -15.78
CA ASN A 179 22.27 -2.70 -16.89
C ASN A 179 20.97 -2.07 -16.36
N THR A 180 20.84 -0.77 -16.50
CA THR A 180 19.69 0.00 -16.02
C THR A 180 18.65 0.28 -17.11
N ASN A 181 18.92 -0.12 -18.38
CA ASN A 181 18.02 0.11 -19.51
C ASN A 181 16.77 -0.80 -19.49
N GLY A 182 16.79 -1.85 -18.69
CA GLY A 182 15.72 -2.84 -18.57
C GLY A 182 16.20 -4.27 -18.81
N VAL A 183 15.26 -5.21 -18.98
CA VAL A 183 15.52 -6.61 -19.29
C VAL A 183 15.85 -6.74 -20.77
N LEU A 184 16.93 -7.45 -21.10
CA LEU A 184 17.27 -7.72 -22.49
C LEU A 184 16.30 -8.75 -23.08
N GLN A 185 15.78 -8.49 -24.27
CA GLN A 185 15.10 -9.47 -25.10
C GLN A 185 16.02 -9.94 -26.22
N LEU A 186 16.27 -11.24 -26.28
CA LEU A 186 17.04 -11.87 -27.33
C LEU A 186 16.16 -12.85 -28.10
N SER A 187 16.36 -12.96 -29.42
CA SER A 187 15.78 -14.04 -30.20
C SER A 187 16.41 -15.36 -29.81
N ARG A 188 15.60 -16.34 -29.44
CA ARG A 188 16.08 -17.69 -29.13
C ARG A 188 16.77 -18.37 -30.32
N GLU A 189 16.23 -18.12 -31.53
CA GLU A 189 16.73 -18.77 -32.74
C GLU A 189 18.02 -18.14 -33.26
N THR A 190 18.07 -16.81 -33.33
CA THR A 190 19.21 -16.11 -33.95
C THR A 190 20.20 -15.56 -32.92
N GLY A 191 19.78 -15.28 -31.71
CA GLY A 191 20.55 -14.57 -30.69
C GLY A 191 20.55 -13.05 -30.85
N GLU A 192 19.83 -12.52 -31.83
CA GLU A 192 19.72 -11.08 -32.11
C GLU A 192 19.04 -10.37 -30.94
N PHE A 193 19.52 -9.18 -30.64
CA PHE A 193 18.92 -8.29 -29.66
C PHE A 193 17.63 -7.66 -30.19
N LEU A 194 16.51 -7.95 -29.58
CA LEU A 194 15.20 -7.46 -29.99
C LEU A 194 14.82 -6.11 -29.33
N GLY A 195 15.42 -5.79 -28.18
CA GLY A 195 15.16 -4.56 -27.45
C GLY A 195 15.24 -4.73 -25.94
N TYR A 196 14.97 -3.65 -25.22
CA TYR A 196 14.84 -3.64 -23.78
C TYR A 196 13.37 -3.67 -23.37
N PHE A 197 13.06 -4.49 -22.37
CA PHE A 197 11.71 -4.66 -21.85
C PHE A 197 11.64 -4.19 -20.39
N GLY A 198 10.54 -3.52 -20.02
CA GLY A 198 10.25 -3.19 -18.64
C GLY A 198 11.24 -2.24 -17.98
N ALA A 199 11.81 -1.28 -18.73
CA ALA A 199 12.71 -0.28 -18.20
C ALA A 199 12.09 0.48 -17.01
N ASN A 200 12.85 0.68 -15.94
CA ASN A 200 12.41 1.52 -14.83
C ASN A 200 12.31 2.97 -15.30
N LYS A 201 11.11 3.57 -15.15
CA LYS A 201 10.98 5.01 -15.27
C LYS A 201 11.55 5.64 -14.01
N VAL A 202 12.58 6.47 -14.16
CA VAL A 202 13.03 7.33 -13.06
C VAL A 202 11.89 8.33 -12.79
N SER A 203 11.27 8.24 -11.64
CA SER A 203 10.39 9.31 -11.17
C SER A 203 11.29 10.45 -10.71
N VAL A 204 11.55 11.41 -11.61
CA VAL A 204 12.28 12.63 -11.24
C VAL A 204 11.42 13.36 -10.23
N SER A 205 11.88 13.45 -8.99
CA SER A 205 11.17 14.16 -7.93
C SER A 205 10.99 15.65 -8.31
N MET A 206 9.94 16.29 -7.82
CA MET A 206 9.76 17.74 -8.04
C MET A 206 10.97 18.56 -7.53
N TRP A 207 11.68 18.04 -6.52
CA TRP A 207 12.91 18.62 -6.00
C TRP A 207 14.07 18.48 -6.99
N GLU A 208 14.22 17.35 -7.65
CA GLU A 208 15.22 17.15 -8.71
C GLU A 208 14.97 18.06 -9.91
N GLN A 209 13.70 18.24 -10.31
CA GLN A 209 13.33 19.20 -11.35
C GLN A 209 13.67 20.64 -10.96
N ILE A 210 13.45 21.01 -9.70
CA ILE A 210 13.80 22.33 -9.17
C ILE A 210 15.32 22.48 -9.04
N SER A 211 16.02 21.44 -8.58
CA SER A 211 17.49 21.43 -8.48
C SER A 211 18.17 21.52 -9.84
N ASP A 212 17.60 20.87 -10.86
CA ASP A 212 18.05 20.97 -12.25
C ASP A 212 17.93 22.38 -12.81
N TRP A 213 16.98 23.15 -12.30
CA TRP A 213 16.81 24.54 -12.71
C TRP A 213 17.69 25.53 -11.92
N ILE A 214 18.06 25.18 -10.69
CA ILE A 214 18.82 26.08 -9.78
C ILE A 214 20.34 25.80 -9.83
N PHE A 215 20.75 24.52 -10.00
CA PHE A 215 22.16 24.13 -9.94
C PHE A 215 22.90 24.32 -11.26
N THR A 216 24.13 24.76 -11.18
CA THR A 216 25.03 24.83 -12.34
C THR A 216 25.51 23.45 -12.77
N ASP A 217 25.94 23.28 -14.03
CA ASP A 217 26.44 22.01 -14.56
C ASP A 217 27.58 21.41 -13.74
N ALA A 218 28.46 22.26 -13.15
CA ALA A 218 29.51 21.82 -12.26
C ALA A 218 28.99 21.27 -10.91
N GLN A 219 27.89 21.82 -10.39
CA GLN A 219 27.22 21.32 -9.18
C GLN A 219 26.43 20.06 -9.47
N LYS A 220 25.79 19.97 -10.64
CA LYS A 220 25.10 18.76 -11.11
C LYS A 220 26.05 17.58 -11.29
N ALA A 221 27.26 17.82 -11.79
CA ALA A 221 28.29 16.79 -11.95
C ALA A 221 28.80 16.22 -10.60
N GLN A 222 28.61 16.94 -9.50
CA GLN A 222 28.93 16.47 -8.14
C GLN A 222 27.76 15.74 -7.47
N THR A 223 26.56 15.90 -8.00
CA THR A 223 25.38 15.16 -7.52
C THR A 223 25.40 13.77 -8.19
N ALA A 224 25.43 12.71 -7.38
CA ALA A 224 25.38 11.36 -7.92
C ALA A 224 24.11 11.23 -8.80
N ALA A 225 24.28 10.84 -10.06
CA ALA A 225 23.14 10.56 -10.92
C ALA A 225 22.34 9.43 -10.27
N VAL A 226 21.06 9.66 -9.95
CA VAL A 226 20.15 8.63 -9.47
C VAL A 226 19.88 7.71 -10.66
N LEU A 227 20.66 6.62 -10.76
CA LEU A 227 20.42 5.60 -11.76
C LEU A 227 19.20 4.78 -11.34
N PRO A 228 18.34 4.37 -12.29
CA PRO A 228 17.24 3.46 -11.99
C PRO A 228 17.80 2.18 -11.37
N ALA A 229 17.12 1.66 -10.34
CA ALA A 229 17.50 0.38 -9.76
C ALA A 229 17.36 -0.73 -10.82
N SER A 230 18.38 -1.57 -10.97
CA SER A 230 18.34 -2.71 -11.88
C SER A 230 17.53 -3.85 -11.28
N ALA A 231 16.80 -4.59 -12.14
CA ALA A 231 16.11 -5.80 -11.69
C ALA A 231 17.14 -6.86 -11.25
N THR A 232 16.80 -7.58 -10.17
CA THR A 232 17.66 -8.60 -9.55
C THR A 232 17.20 -10.01 -9.87
N ASN A 233 15.90 -10.22 -10.09
CA ASN A 233 15.38 -11.53 -10.46
C ASN A 233 14.16 -11.38 -11.39
N ILE A 234 13.88 -12.48 -12.13
CA ILE A 234 12.82 -12.54 -13.15
C ILE A 234 12.12 -13.89 -13.10
N ALA A 235 10.79 -13.86 -13.18
CA ALA A 235 9.96 -15.03 -13.40
C ALA A 235 8.91 -14.73 -14.48
N MET A 236 8.31 -15.76 -15.04
CA MET A 236 7.23 -15.64 -16.02
C MET A 236 6.13 -16.66 -15.72
N ASP A 237 4.87 -16.23 -15.90
CA ASP A 237 3.75 -17.14 -15.77
C ASP A 237 3.36 -17.79 -17.12
N ALA A 238 2.46 -18.77 -17.05
CA ALA A 238 1.93 -19.45 -18.23
C ALA A 238 1.13 -18.53 -19.19
N LYS A 239 0.71 -17.33 -18.73
CA LYS A 239 0.03 -16.31 -19.54
C LYS A 239 1.01 -15.39 -20.26
N GLY A 240 2.30 -15.49 -19.98
CA GLY A 240 3.35 -14.64 -20.55
C GLY A 240 3.53 -13.29 -19.84
N LEU A 241 3.01 -13.15 -18.62
CA LEU A 241 3.28 -11.98 -17.79
C LEU A 241 4.67 -12.11 -17.15
N VAL A 242 5.42 -11.02 -17.17
CA VAL A 242 6.80 -10.97 -16.66
C VAL A 242 6.81 -10.37 -15.26
N TYR A 243 7.38 -11.09 -14.31
CA TYR A 243 7.54 -10.66 -12.93
C TYR A 243 8.99 -10.28 -12.68
N LEU A 244 9.21 -9.07 -12.16
CA LEU A 244 10.55 -8.55 -11.88
C LEU A 244 10.69 -8.19 -10.42
N LEU A 245 11.77 -8.65 -9.80
CA LEU A 245 12.23 -8.12 -8.52
C LEU A 245 13.28 -7.05 -8.74
N THR A 246 13.24 -6.03 -7.91
CA THR A 246 14.19 -4.92 -7.93
C THR A 246 14.61 -4.63 -6.49
N ASN A 247 15.90 -4.57 -6.24
CA ASN A 247 16.41 -4.15 -4.92
C ASN A 247 16.47 -2.62 -4.90
N VAL A 248 15.54 -1.99 -4.23
CA VAL A 248 15.39 -0.53 -4.24
C VAL A 248 15.87 0.08 -2.94
N THR A 249 16.54 1.23 -3.06
CA THR A 249 17.04 2.01 -1.94
C THR A 249 16.13 3.19 -1.58
N THR A 250 15.10 3.45 -2.40
CA THR A 250 14.16 4.58 -2.20
C THR A 250 12.72 4.06 -2.11
N ALA A 251 11.95 4.61 -1.19
CA ALA A 251 10.55 4.22 -0.96
C ALA A 251 9.59 4.49 -2.15
N SER A 252 10.08 5.14 -3.21
CA SER A 252 9.29 5.47 -4.41
C SER A 252 9.31 4.39 -5.48
N ASP A 253 10.24 3.43 -5.40
CA ASP A 253 10.42 2.43 -6.43
C ASP A 253 9.73 1.11 -6.03
N LEU A 254 9.06 0.46 -6.98
CA LEU A 254 8.36 -0.79 -6.74
C LEU A 254 9.35 -1.95 -6.74
N GLN A 255 9.44 -2.67 -5.62
CA GLN A 255 10.29 -3.85 -5.47
C GLN A 255 9.81 -5.03 -6.32
N LEU A 256 8.51 -5.26 -6.40
CA LEU A 256 7.88 -6.28 -7.23
C LEU A 256 7.04 -5.61 -8.33
N ARG A 257 7.26 -6.01 -9.57
CA ARG A 257 6.48 -5.56 -10.74
C ARG A 257 5.99 -6.76 -11.53
N LYS A 258 4.76 -6.69 -11.98
CA LYS A 258 4.13 -7.63 -12.91
C LYS A 258 3.83 -6.90 -14.20
N LEU A 259 4.59 -7.20 -15.24
CA LEU A 259 4.54 -6.49 -16.51
C LEU A 259 3.72 -7.28 -17.53
N ASN A 260 2.81 -6.60 -18.21
CA ASN A 260 2.12 -7.16 -19.37
C ASN A 260 3.05 -7.15 -20.61
N MET A 261 2.59 -7.69 -21.74
CA MET A 261 3.36 -7.76 -22.98
C MET A 261 3.79 -6.38 -23.53
N ALA A 262 3.12 -5.30 -23.12
CA ALA A 262 3.51 -3.93 -23.46
C ALA A 262 4.53 -3.33 -22.48
N GLY A 263 4.99 -4.07 -21.48
CA GLY A 263 5.92 -3.59 -20.45
C GLY A 263 5.27 -2.66 -19.41
N VAL A 264 3.95 -2.64 -19.33
CA VAL A 264 3.21 -1.85 -18.33
C VAL A 264 3.03 -2.66 -17.06
N ASN A 265 3.37 -2.08 -15.91
CA ASN A 265 3.13 -2.70 -14.61
C ASN A 265 1.62 -2.74 -14.32
N VAL A 266 1.13 -3.92 -13.96
CA VAL A 266 -0.29 -4.18 -13.62
C VAL A 266 -0.51 -4.43 -12.12
N LEU A 267 0.56 -4.43 -11.32
CA LEU A 267 0.46 -4.44 -9.86
C LEU A 267 0.55 -3.00 -9.33
N GLU A 268 -0.26 -2.72 -8.32
CA GLU A 268 -0.15 -1.51 -7.53
C GLU A 268 0.79 -1.73 -6.34
N ASN A 269 0.66 -0.99 -5.28
CA ASN A 269 1.52 -1.05 -4.11
C ASN A 269 1.43 -2.43 -3.42
N VAL A 270 2.48 -3.21 -3.54
CA VAL A 270 2.62 -4.54 -2.93
C VAL A 270 3.45 -4.42 -1.66
N PHE A 271 2.97 -5.03 -0.56
CA PHE A 271 3.76 -5.15 0.66
C PHE A 271 5.01 -5.99 0.38
N MET A 272 6.20 -5.48 0.72
CA MET A 272 7.45 -6.21 0.54
C MET A 272 8.36 -6.01 1.75
N LEU A 273 9.17 -7.03 2.03
CA LEU A 273 10.30 -6.94 2.95
C LEU A 273 11.57 -6.50 2.21
N GLU A 274 12.55 -6.03 2.96
CA GLU A 274 13.86 -5.68 2.41
C GLU A 274 14.57 -6.89 1.78
N ASN A 275 15.48 -6.65 0.85
CA ASN A 275 16.35 -7.64 0.22
C ASN A 275 15.64 -8.84 -0.45
N PRO A 276 14.66 -8.62 -1.36
CA PRO A 276 14.07 -9.72 -2.11
C PRO A 276 15.14 -10.40 -3.00
N ALA A 277 15.28 -11.72 -2.87
CA ALA A 277 16.34 -12.50 -3.53
C ALA A 277 15.82 -13.34 -4.70
N ALA A 278 14.69 -14.03 -4.53
CA ALA A 278 14.19 -14.98 -5.50
C ALA A 278 12.67 -14.87 -5.68
N ILE A 279 12.20 -15.21 -6.90
CA ILE A 279 10.78 -15.18 -7.26
C ILE A 279 10.41 -16.39 -8.10
N CYS A 280 9.25 -16.98 -7.83
CA CYS A 280 8.59 -17.92 -8.75
C CYS A 280 7.08 -17.70 -8.75
N VAL A 281 6.40 -18.26 -9.74
CA VAL A 281 4.95 -18.13 -9.93
C VAL A 281 4.32 -19.51 -9.94
N GLY A 282 3.28 -19.71 -9.13
CA GLY A 282 2.54 -20.95 -9.00
C GLY A 282 1.50 -21.14 -10.10
N ALA A 283 0.92 -22.34 -10.15
CA ALA A 283 -0.05 -22.75 -11.16
C ALA A 283 -1.34 -21.92 -11.20
N ILE A 284 -1.78 -21.38 -10.06
CA ILE A 284 -2.94 -20.50 -9.96
C ILE A 284 -2.58 -19.01 -10.11
N GLY A 285 -1.33 -18.70 -10.47
CA GLY A 285 -0.86 -17.33 -10.62
C GLY A 285 -0.43 -16.65 -9.32
N ASN A 286 -0.39 -17.38 -8.20
CA ASN A 286 0.16 -16.89 -6.95
C ASN A 286 1.67 -16.68 -7.09
N ILE A 287 2.18 -15.63 -6.43
CA ILE A 287 3.55 -15.17 -6.56
C ILE A 287 4.27 -15.49 -5.26
N TYR A 288 5.38 -16.22 -5.36
CA TYR A 288 6.26 -16.49 -4.23
C TYR A 288 7.52 -15.64 -4.33
N VAL A 289 7.85 -14.93 -3.27
CA VAL A 289 9.08 -14.15 -3.16
C VAL A 289 9.81 -14.58 -1.90
N ALA A 290 11.06 -14.97 -2.04
CA ALA A 290 11.93 -15.24 -0.91
C ALA A 290 12.89 -14.06 -0.71
N THR A 291 13.10 -13.64 0.55
CA THR A 291 14.12 -12.66 0.91
C THR A 291 15.45 -13.34 1.16
N TYR A 292 16.53 -12.60 1.05
CA TYR A 292 17.87 -13.09 1.33
C TYR A 292 18.00 -13.68 2.75
N GLU A 293 17.32 -13.09 3.72
CA GLU A 293 17.34 -13.50 5.14
C GLU A 293 16.53 -14.76 5.43
N GLY A 294 15.68 -15.22 4.51
CA GLY A 294 14.94 -16.48 4.66
C GLY A 294 13.44 -16.31 4.95
N TYR A 295 12.87 -15.12 4.80
CA TYR A 295 11.43 -14.95 4.78
C TYR A 295 10.86 -15.30 3.42
N ILE A 296 9.71 -15.94 3.39
CA ILE A 296 8.98 -16.27 2.17
C ILE A 296 7.63 -15.58 2.20
N LEU A 297 7.33 -14.80 1.16
CA LEU A 297 6.06 -14.12 0.97
C LEU A 297 5.30 -14.81 -0.15
N GLU A 298 4.05 -15.12 0.09
CA GLU A 298 3.11 -15.57 -0.93
C GLU A 298 2.05 -14.52 -1.15
N PHE A 299 1.84 -14.16 -2.42
CA PHE A 299 0.80 -13.23 -2.85
C PHE A 299 -0.17 -13.94 -3.80
N ASP A 300 -1.39 -13.43 -3.86
CA ASP A 300 -2.31 -13.79 -4.94
C ASP A 300 -1.86 -13.18 -6.29
N ALA A 301 -2.65 -13.43 -7.35
CA ALA A 301 -2.34 -12.91 -8.68
C ALA A 301 -2.46 -11.38 -8.77
N GLU A 302 -3.18 -10.75 -7.88
CA GLU A 302 -3.42 -9.31 -7.78
C GLU A 302 -2.38 -8.60 -6.90
N GLY A 303 -1.51 -9.35 -6.20
CA GLY A 303 -0.45 -8.83 -5.33
C GLY A 303 -0.86 -8.65 -3.87
N ASN A 304 -2.01 -9.20 -3.45
CA ASN A 304 -2.40 -9.19 -2.05
C ASN A 304 -1.60 -10.26 -1.28
N LEU A 305 -1.03 -9.87 -0.13
CA LEU A 305 -0.27 -10.79 0.71
C LEU A 305 -1.20 -11.84 1.34
N LEU A 306 -0.96 -13.10 0.99
CA LEU A 306 -1.63 -14.24 1.59
C LEU A 306 -0.91 -14.70 2.84
N PHE A 307 0.38 -15.01 2.71
CA PHE A 307 1.21 -15.55 3.78
C PHE A 307 2.62 -14.97 3.77
N LEU A 308 3.13 -14.75 4.96
CA LEU A 308 4.54 -14.51 5.24
C LEU A 308 5.00 -15.57 6.25
N PHE A 309 5.98 -16.37 5.90
CA PHE A 309 6.50 -17.46 6.72
C PHE A 309 8.02 -17.66 6.50
N GLY A 310 8.62 -18.65 7.16
CA GLY A 310 10.07 -18.80 7.18
C GLY A 310 10.72 -17.79 8.12
N SER A 311 12.00 -17.99 8.42
CA SER A 311 12.75 -17.10 9.31
C SER A 311 14.26 -17.26 9.08
N PRO A 312 15.08 -16.25 9.43
CA PRO A 312 16.51 -16.36 9.48
C PRO A 312 16.96 -17.50 10.42
N ASP A 313 18.06 -18.19 10.08
CA ASP A 313 18.66 -19.21 10.95
C ASP A 313 19.19 -18.55 12.24
N ASP A 314 18.70 -19.01 13.38
CA ASP A 314 19.09 -18.58 14.70
C ASP A 314 20.36 -19.29 15.24
N GLY A 315 21.04 -20.06 14.37
CA GLY A 315 22.20 -20.89 14.70
C GLY A 315 21.83 -22.31 15.16
N THR A 316 20.55 -22.66 15.19
CA THR A 316 20.09 -24.03 15.54
C THR A 316 20.03 -24.97 14.36
N HIS A 317 20.09 -24.45 13.14
CA HIS A 317 20.04 -25.18 11.86
C HIS A 317 18.80 -26.08 11.73
N ARG A 318 17.66 -25.65 12.30
CA ARG A 318 16.39 -26.35 12.16
C ARG A 318 15.83 -26.15 10.76
N VAL A 319 15.18 -27.18 10.24
CA VAL A 319 14.49 -27.07 8.95
C VAL A 319 13.38 -26.00 9.05
N GLY A 320 13.27 -25.16 8.04
CA GLY A 320 12.39 -23.98 8.06
C GLY A 320 13.09 -22.66 8.42
N LEU A 321 14.35 -22.73 8.95
CA LEU A 321 15.22 -21.59 9.15
C LEU A 321 16.29 -21.56 8.07
N MET A 322 16.59 -20.40 7.52
CA MET A 322 17.46 -20.22 6.33
C MET A 322 18.55 -19.19 6.60
N LYS A 323 19.75 -19.43 6.05
CA LYS A 323 20.91 -18.52 6.21
C LYS A 323 20.99 -17.47 5.13
N SER A 324 20.78 -17.88 3.89
CA SER A 324 20.93 -16.99 2.73
C SER A 324 20.24 -17.61 1.52
N VAL A 325 19.01 -17.21 1.27
CA VAL A 325 18.23 -17.71 0.13
C VAL A 325 18.72 -17.10 -1.17
N SER A 326 18.86 -17.93 -2.21
CA SER A 326 19.29 -17.53 -3.57
C SER A 326 18.28 -17.92 -4.65
N GLY A 327 17.45 -18.94 -4.42
CA GLY A 327 16.49 -19.44 -5.40
C GLY A 327 15.23 -20.01 -4.76
N ILE A 328 14.11 -19.93 -5.48
CA ILE A 328 12.84 -20.54 -5.10
C ILE A 328 12.15 -21.11 -6.33
N ALA A 329 11.58 -22.31 -6.19
CA ALA A 329 10.78 -22.94 -7.24
C ALA A 329 9.56 -23.65 -6.62
N VAL A 330 8.52 -23.86 -7.41
CA VAL A 330 7.31 -24.55 -7.02
C VAL A 330 7.04 -25.70 -7.99
N ASP A 331 6.67 -26.88 -7.45
CA ASP A 331 6.34 -28.04 -8.28
C ASP A 331 4.87 -28.06 -8.71
N SER A 332 4.48 -29.07 -9.48
CA SER A 332 3.11 -29.27 -9.96
C SER A 332 2.09 -29.55 -8.83
N GLN A 333 2.56 -29.99 -7.67
CA GLN A 333 1.75 -30.26 -6.49
C GLN A 333 1.69 -29.08 -5.53
N GLY A 334 2.44 -27.99 -5.81
CA GLY A 334 2.49 -26.78 -4.98
C GLY A 334 3.46 -26.88 -3.80
N LYS A 335 4.39 -27.84 -3.81
CA LYS A 335 5.51 -27.86 -2.88
C LYS A 335 6.54 -26.82 -3.28
N LEU A 336 7.10 -26.12 -2.30
CA LEU A 336 8.12 -25.12 -2.51
C LEU A 336 9.51 -25.71 -2.26
N TYR A 337 10.41 -25.43 -3.17
CA TYR A 337 11.82 -25.77 -3.10
C TYR A 337 12.60 -24.46 -2.94
N VAL A 338 13.17 -24.25 -1.77
CA VAL A 338 13.90 -23.03 -1.42
C VAL A 338 15.39 -23.36 -1.34
N LEU A 339 16.17 -22.74 -2.20
CA LEU A 339 17.60 -22.93 -2.27
C LEU A 339 18.27 -21.99 -1.26
N ASP A 340 18.81 -22.57 -0.19
CA ASP A 340 19.59 -21.85 0.82
C ASP A 340 21.08 -22.01 0.50
N LYS A 341 21.64 -21.02 -0.17
CA LYS A 341 23.07 -20.93 -0.49
C LYS A 341 23.95 -20.95 0.75
N GLY A 342 23.50 -20.31 1.83
CA GLY A 342 24.29 -20.22 3.07
C GLY A 342 24.46 -21.54 3.79
N SER A 343 23.54 -22.49 3.64
CA SER A 343 23.65 -23.87 4.14
C SER A 343 24.03 -24.90 3.07
N ASN A 344 24.12 -24.48 1.79
CA ASN A 344 24.30 -25.36 0.63
C ASN A 344 23.25 -26.47 0.56
N ALA A 345 22.00 -26.14 0.80
CA ALA A 345 20.90 -27.09 0.88
C ALA A 345 19.64 -26.55 0.18
N ILE A 346 18.75 -27.45 -0.20
CA ILE A 346 17.41 -27.12 -0.68
C ILE A 346 16.42 -27.55 0.39
N GLN A 347 15.70 -26.61 0.96
CA GLN A 347 14.63 -26.89 1.89
C GLN A 347 13.31 -27.05 1.15
N VAL A 348 12.57 -28.11 1.45
CA VAL A 348 11.30 -28.42 0.79
C VAL A 348 10.17 -28.22 1.75
N PHE A 349 9.13 -27.46 1.32
CA PHE A 349 7.96 -27.15 2.12
C PHE A 349 6.72 -27.68 1.42
N TYR A 350 5.81 -28.26 2.19
CA TYR A 350 4.48 -28.60 1.70
C TYR A 350 3.42 -27.69 2.32
N ARG A 351 2.37 -27.44 1.57
CA ARG A 351 1.24 -26.63 2.01
C ARG A 351 0.33 -27.40 2.95
N THR A 352 -0.18 -26.72 3.99
CA THR A 352 -1.15 -27.29 4.93
C THR A 352 -2.56 -27.36 4.31
N ALA A 353 -3.47 -28.08 4.94
CA ALA A 353 -4.89 -28.11 4.55
C ALA A 353 -5.52 -26.71 4.56
N PHE A 354 -5.09 -25.84 5.48
CA PHE A 354 -5.52 -24.44 5.50
C PHE A 354 -5.15 -23.70 4.21
N THR A 355 -3.89 -23.80 3.79
CA THR A 355 -3.41 -23.19 2.55
C THR A 355 -4.09 -23.80 1.32
N GLU A 356 -4.37 -25.11 1.32
CA GLU A 356 -5.12 -25.76 0.24
C GLU A 356 -6.55 -25.20 0.11
N THR A 357 -7.23 -24.95 1.25
CA THR A 357 -8.56 -24.32 1.25
C THR A 357 -8.49 -22.89 0.70
N VAL A 358 -7.47 -22.10 1.10
CA VAL A 358 -7.25 -20.74 0.57
C VAL A 358 -6.98 -20.78 -0.94
N HIS A 359 -6.10 -21.68 -1.41
CA HIS A 359 -5.81 -21.81 -2.85
C HIS A 359 -7.02 -22.28 -3.66
N ASN A 360 -7.84 -23.20 -3.13
CA ASN A 360 -9.07 -23.62 -3.77
C ASN A 360 -10.06 -22.47 -3.91
N ALA A 361 -10.24 -21.71 -2.83
CA ALA A 361 -11.10 -20.53 -2.83
C ALA A 361 -10.65 -19.47 -3.85
N LEU A 362 -9.35 -19.18 -3.88
CA LEU A 362 -8.74 -18.25 -4.85
C LEU A 362 -8.91 -18.74 -6.29
N ASN A 363 -8.68 -20.02 -6.56
CA ASN A 363 -8.83 -20.58 -7.90
C ASN A 363 -10.30 -20.48 -8.38
N LEU A 364 -11.26 -20.76 -7.53
CA LEU A 364 -12.68 -20.58 -7.83
C LEU A 364 -13.03 -19.11 -8.07
N TYR A 365 -12.49 -18.22 -7.25
CA TYR A 365 -12.66 -16.77 -7.37
C TYR A 365 -12.12 -16.25 -8.72
N GLN A 366 -10.88 -16.61 -9.09
CA GLN A 366 -10.24 -16.22 -10.36
C GLN A 366 -10.98 -16.78 -11.59
N GLN A 367 -11.66 -17.93 -11.46
CA GLN A 367 -12.52 -18.49 -12.51
C GLN A 367 -13.88 -17.78 -12.59
N GLY A 368 -14.15 -16.76 -11.76
CA GLY A 368 -15.45 -16.08 -11.69
C GLY A 368 -16.56 -16.90 -11.06
N LYS A 369 -16.24 -18.02 -10.37
CA LYS A 369 -17.19 -18.91 -9.68
C LYS A 369 -17.45 -18.40 -8.26
N TYR A 370 -17.87 -17.15 -8.13
CA TYR A 370 -18.00 -16.46 -6.84
C TYR A 370 -18.92 -17.16 -5.85
N LEU A 371 -20.05 -17.73 -6.31
CA LEU A 371 -20.95 -18.46 -5.42
C LEU A 371 -20.33 -19.75 -4.88
N GLN A 372 -19.46 -20.39 -5.66
CA GLN A 372 -18.81 -21.64 -5.23
C GLN A 372 -17.61 -21.38 -4.30
N CYS A 373 -16.96 -20.21 -4.40
CA CYS A 373 -15.85 -19.91 -3.50
C CYS A 373 -16.31 -19.45 -2.10
N LYS A 374 -17.62 -19.20 -1.89
CA LYS A 374 -18.15 -18.71 -0.62
C LYS A 374 -17.90 -19.70 0.52
N GLN A 375 -18.24 -20.97 0.34
CA GLN A 375 -18.03 -22.00 1.37
C GLN A 375 -16.54 -22.16 1.74
N PRO A 376 -15.59 -22.35 0.81
CA PRO A 376 -14.18 -22.37 1.17
C PRO A 376 -13.70 -21.12 1.90
N TRP A 377 -14.19 -19.92 1.54
CA TRP A 377 -13.85 -18.70 2.27
C TRP A 377 -14.43 -18.64 3.68
N GLU A 378 -15.66 -19.15 3.89
CA GLU A 378 -16.26 -19.29 5.22
C GLU A 378 -15.41 -20.23 6.09
N GLU A 379 -14.94 -21.36 5.55
CA GLU A 379 -14.04 -22.30 6.26
C GLU A 379 -12.71 -21.61 6.64
N VAL A 380 -12.16 -20.75 5.78
CA VAL A 380 -10.96 -19.95 6.10
C VAL A 380 -11.25 -18.97 7.24
N LEU A 381 -12.42 -18.30 7.24
CA LEU A 381 -12.78 -17.33 8.29
C LEU A 381 -13.09 -18.01 9.64
N ASP A 382 -13.58 -19.26 9.63
CA ASP A 382 -13.76 -20.03 10.86
C ASP A 382 -12.41 -20.31 11.57
N LEU A 383 -11.35 -20.45 10.78
CA LEU A 383 -9.97 -20.64 11.30
C LEU A 383 -9.27 -19.32 11.59
N ASN A 384 -9.46 -18.29 10.76
CA ASN A 384 -8.90 -16.94 10.92
C ASN A 384 -9.91 -15.87 10.47
N SER A 385 -10.64 -15.31 11.40
CA SER A 385 -11.65 -14.26 11.15
C SER A 385 -11.05 -12.94 10.64
N LEU A 386 -9.73 -12.75 10.71
CA LEU A 386 -9.00 -11.57 10.27
C LEU A 386 -8.42 -11.72 8.85
N PHE A 387 -8.69 -12.84 8.17
CA PHE A 387 -8.18 -13.09 6.82
C PHE A 387 -8.94 -12.24 5.79
N ASN A 388 -8.33 -11.13 5.38
CA ASN A 388 -8.98 -10.11 4.55
C ASN A 388 -9.50 -10.61 3.22
N GLN A 389 -8.69 -11.40 2.51
CA GLN A 389 -9.03 -11.89 1.19
C GLN A 389 -10.30 -12.76 1.22
N ALA A 390 -10.52 -13.52 2.31
CA ALA A 390 -11.72 -14.28 2.50
C ALA A 390 -12.97 -13.39 2.62
N GLN A 391 -12.84 -12.26 3.35
CA GLN A 391 -13.94 -11.28 3.46
C GLN A 391 -14.28 -10.66 2.09
N VAL A 392 -13.26 -10.33 1.28
CA VAL A 392 -13.46 -9.82 -0.09
C VAL A 392 -14.12 -10.88 -0.98
N GLY A 393 -13.65 -12.14 -0.93
CA GLY A 393 -14.23 -13.24 -1.72
C GLY A 393 -15.69 -13.52 -1.39
N ILE A 394 -16.05 -13.50 -0.10
CA ILE A 394 -17.46 -13.64 0.35
C ILE A 394 -18.28 -12.42 -0.08
N ALA A 395 -17.70 -11.21 -0.01
CA ALA A 395 -18.39 -10.01 -0.44
C ALA A 395 -18.74 -10.03 -1.93
N GLU A 396 -17.86 -10.55 -2.78
CA GLU A 396 -18.14 -10.75 -4.21
C GLU A 396 -19.27 -11.79 -4.42
N ALA A 397 -19.30 -12.85 -3.64
CA ALA A 397 -20.40 -13.82 -3.70
C ALA A 397 -21.74 -13.15 -3.36
N PHE A 398 -21.82 -12.38 -2.27
CA PHE A 398 -23.02 -11.60 -1.92
C PHE A 398 -23.39 -10.57 -2.99
N TYR A 399 -22.39 -9.92 -3.60
CA TYR A 399 -22.63 -8.99 -4.70
C TYR A 399 -23.28 -9.67 -5.90
N MET A 400 -22.88 -10.90 -6.24
CA MET A 400 -23.49 -11.71 -7.30
C MET A 400 -24.87 -12.26 -6.93
N GLU A 401 -25.14 -12.48 -5.62
CA GLU A 401 -26.46 -12.80 -5.09
C GLU A 401 -27.40 -11.58 -5.06
N GLU A 402 -26.92 -10.39 -5.46
CA GLU A 402 -27.62 -9.10 -5.40
C GLU A 402 -27.95 -8.66 -3.94
N ASP A 403 -27.38 -9.30 -2.92
CA ASP A 403 -27.43 -8.84 -1.52
C ASP A 403 -26.33 -7.80 -1.28
N TYR A 404 -26.60 -6.58 -1.78
CA TYR A 404 -25.64 -5.47 -1.71
C TYR A 404 -25.35 -5.01 -0.28
N ASP A 405 -26.31 -5.19 0.66
CA ASP A 405 -26.09 -4.83 2.05
C ASP A 405 -25.14 -5.80 2.75
N ALA A 406 -25.26 -7.11 2.50
CA ALA A 406 -24.31 -8.09 2.98
C ALA A 406 -22.93 -7.89 2.31
N ALA A 407 -22.91 -7.66 1.00
CA ALA A 407 -21.69 -7.37 0.24
C ALA A 407 -20.93 -6.16 0.82
N MET A 408 -21.61 -5.04 1.07
CA MET A 408 -21.00 -3.85 1.68
C MET A 408 -20.41 -4.14 3.07
N ARG A 409 -21.09 -4.93 3.90
CA ARG A 409 -20.55 -5.31 5.22
C ARG A 409 -19.26 -6.10 5.10
N SER A 410 -19.23 -7.11 4.21
CA SER A 410 -18.06 -7.97 3.99
C SER A 410 -16.90 -7.21 3.30
N PHE A 411 -17.16 -6.37 2.29
CA PHE A 411 -16.13 -5.50 1.69
C PHE A 411 -15.52 -4.54 2.72
N ARG A 412 -16.32 -4.02 3.65
CA ARG A 412 -15.82 -3.17 4.73
C ARG A 412 -14.91 -3.94 5.68
N LEU A 413 -15.25 -5.18 6.04
CA LEU A 413 -14.41 -6.05 6.86
C LEU A 413 -13.11 -6.43 6.14
N GLY A 414 -13.16 -6.66 4.83
CA GLY A 414 -11.99 -6.91 3.98
C GLY A 414 -11.20 -5.65 3.61
N ASN A 415 -11.63 -4.45 4.06
CA ASN A 415 -11.04 -3.15 3.72
C ASN A 415 -10.97 -2.86 2.21
N ASP A 416 -11.85 -3.47 1.43
CA ASP A 416 -12.00 -3.19 0.00
C ASP A 416 -12.97 -2.04 -0.24
N LYS A 417 -12.42 -0.83 -0.42
CA LYS A 417 -13.21 0.38 -0.70
C LYS A 417 -13.79 0.40 -2.09
N GLU A 418 -13.16 -0.25 -3.05
CA GLU A 418 -13.61 -0.30 -4.44
C GLU A 418 -14.80 -1.24 -4.59
N GLY A 419 -14.73 -2.46 -4.06
CA GLY A 419 -15.84 -3.40 -3.98
C GLY A 419 -17.02 -2.81 -3.21
N TYR A 420 -16.75 -2.20 -2.04
CA TYR A 420 -17.78 -1.49 -1.27
C TYR A 420 -18.46 -0.42 -2.10
N SER A 421 -17.72 0.41 -2.84
CA SER A 421 -18.26 1.49 -3.67
C SER A 421 -19.12 0.95 -4.82
N ARG A 422 -18.75 -0.19 -5.41
CA ARG A 422 -19.57 -0.88 -6.44
C ARG A 422 -20.90 -1.34 -5.85
N ALA A 423 -20.88 -2.03 -4.71
CA ALA A 423 -22.08 -2.51 -4.04
C ALA A 423 -22.98 -1.35 -3.57
N PHE A 424 -22.37 -0.31 -2.97
CA PHE A 424 -23.08 0.91 -2.57
C PHE A 424 -23.78 1.60 -3.73
N ASN A 425 -23.12 1.71 -4.88
CA ASN A 425 -23.70 2.33 -6.06
C ASN A 425 -24.94 1.57 -6.56
N GLN A 426 -24.91 0.23 -6.54
CA GLN A 426 -26.07 -0.60 -6.91
C GLN A 426 -27.22 -0.45 -5.91
N ALA A 427 -26.93 -0.60 -4.61
CA ALA A 427 -27.92 -0.40 -3.55
C ALA A 427 -28.58 0.98 -3.63
N ARG A 428 -27.77 2.05 -3.80
CA ARG A 428 -28.26 3.43 -3.99
C ARG A 428 -29.15 3.56 -5.21
N ASN A 429 -28.77 2.97 -6.35
CA ASN A 429 -29.54 3.05 -7.57
C ASN A 429 -30.89 2.36 -7.44
N ILE A 430 -30.95 1.20 -6.76
CA ILE A 430 -32.20 0.51 -6.48
C ILE A 430 -33.09 1.38 -5.57
N TRP A 431 -32.50 1.92 -4.49
CA TRP A 431 -33.22 2.80 -3.56
C TRP A 431 -33.74 4.05 -4.28
N LEU A 432 -32.92 4.70 -5.13
CA LEU A 432 -33.34 5.88 -5.87
C LEU A 432 -34.51 5.56 -6.83
N ARG A 433 -34.45 4.44 -7.53
CA ARG A 433 -35.53 4.03 -8.47
C ARG A 433 -36.83 3.79 -7.73
N SER A 434 -36.78 3.16 -6.54
CA SER A 434 -37.98 2.83 -5.75
C SER A 434 -38.61 4.07 -5.07
N HIS A 435 -37.82 5.12 -4.78
CA HIS A 435 -38.31 6.31 -4.06
C HIS A 435 -38.30 7.60 -4.90
N LEU A 436 -37.97 7.53 -6.18
CA LEU A 436 -37.87 8.71 -7.05
C LEU A 436 -39.21 9.44 -7.19
N GLU A 437 -40.31 8.70 -7.41
CA GLU A 437 -41.64 9.23 -7.55
C GLU A 437 -42.09 9.94 -6.28
N ASP A 438 -41.91 9.29 -5.11
CA ASP A 438 -42.25 9.85 -3.80
C ASP A 438 -41.42 11.10 -3.50
N GLY A 439 -40.13 11.06 -3.83
CA GLY A 439 -39.21 12.20 -3.66
C GLY A 439 -39.61 13.41 -4.51
N LEU A 440 -39.98 13.19 -5.77
CA LEU A 440 -40.44 14.25 -6.66
C LEU A 440 -41.80 14.80 -6.20
N LEU A 441 -42.71 13.93 -5.74
CA LEU A 441 -43.98 14.35 -5.18
C LEU A 441 -43.80 15.22 -3.91
N LEU A 442 -42.91 14.76 -3.00
CA LEU A 442 -42.57 15.53 -1.80
C LEU A 442 -41.97 16.89 -2.15
N LEU A 443 -41.04 16.94 -3.12
CA LEU A 443 -40.45 18.21 -3.59
C LEU A 443 -41.52 19.13 -4.16
N LEU A 444 -42.44 18.62 -4.95
CA LEU A 444 -43.56 19.40 -5.52
C LEU A 444 -44.44 19.94 -4.39
N ILE A 445 -44.79 19.12 -3.40
CA ILE A 445 -45.58 19.53 -2.24
C ILE A 445 -44.85 20.63 -1.49
N LEU A 446 -43.56 20.53 -1.24
CA LEU A 446 -42.75 21.55 -0.57
C LEU A 446 -42.69 22.84 -1.36
N ILE A 447 -42.57 22.78 -2.67
CA ILE A 447 -42.62 23.99 -3.56
C ILE A 447 -43.98 24.66 -3.49
N VAL A 448 -45.08 23.88 -3.59
CA VAL A 448 -46.42 24.40 -3.49
C VAL A 448 -46.68 25.03 -2.11
N LEU A 449 -46.29 24.34 -1.05
CA LEU A 449 -46.37 24.82 0.33
C LEU A 449 -45.60 26.13 0.50
N PHE A 450 -44.38 26.22 -0.01
CA PHE A 450 -43.55 27.43 0.03
C PHE A 450 -44.24 28.61 -0.68
N VAL A 451 -44.81 28.37 -1.87
CA VAL A 451 -45.53 29.38 -2.66
C VAL A 451 -46.80 29.84 -1.91
N VAL A 452 -47.56 28.90 -1.36
CA VAL A 452 -48.76 29.19 -0.58
C VAL A 452 -48.43 29.99 0.68
N LEU A 453 -47.45 29.52 1.47
CA LEU A 453 -46.97 30.22 2.67
C LEU A 453 -46.47 31.63 2.34
N HIS A 454 -45.74 31.78 1.22
CA HIS A 454 -45.24 33.08 0.77
C HIS A 454 -46.39 34.03 0.37
N LYS A 455 -47.46 33.51 -0.32
CA LYS A 455 -48.65 34.27 -0.66
C LYS A 455 -49.48 34.64 0.57
N VAL A 456 -49.73 33.68 1.47
CA VAL A 456 -50.45 33.89 2.72
C VAL A 456 -49.73 34.93 3.60
N ASP A 457 -48.41 34.81 3.71
CA ASP A 457 -47.59 35.77 4.49
C ASP A 457 -47.64 37.20 3.94
N ARG A 458 -47.74 37.36 2.60
CA ARG A 458 -47.93 38.67 1.97
C ARG A 458 -49.27 39.32 2.35
N HIS A 459 -50.34 38.50 2.56
CA HIS A 459 -51.69 39.03 2.90
C HIS A 459 -51.93 39.11 4.41
N THR A 460 -51.43 38.20 5.20
CA THR A 460 -51.76 38.07 6.63
C THR A 460 -50.60 38.43 7.55
N ALA A 461 -49.39 38.66 6.99
CA ALA A 461 -48.19 38.91 7.79
C ALA A 461 -47.91 37.84 8.88
N PHE A 462 -48.35 36.62 8.69
CA PHE A 462 -48.31 35.52 9.67
C PHE A 462 -46.87 35.17 10.12
N LEU A 463 -45.89 35.31 9.25
CA LEU A 463 -44.48 35.04 9.58
C LEU A 463 -43.79 36.25 10.25
N THR A 464 -44.49 37.38 10.45
CA THR A 464 -43.92 38.58 11.08
C THR A 464 -43.32 38.32 12.45
N PRO A 465 -43.98 37.59 13.40
CA PRO A 465 -43.40 37.32 14.70
C PRO A 465 -42.14 36.46 14.62
N VAL A 466 -42.06 35.51 13.68
CA VAL A 466 -40.87 34.68 13.44
C VAL A 466 -39.74 35.54 12.85
N ARG A 467 -40.06 36.40 11.86
CA ARG A 467 -39.11 37.36 11.30
C ARG A 467 -38.59 38.35 12.34
N MET A 468 -39.46 38.85 13.24
CA MET A 468 -39.01 39.71 14.32
C MET A 468 -38.10 39.00 15.30
N ARG A 469 -38.39 37.76 15.67
CA ARG A 469 -37.49 36.95 16.52
C ARG A 469 -36.15 36.71 15.84
N LEU A 470 -36.15 36.30 14.56
CA LEU A 470 -34.93 36.14 13.77
C LEU A 470 -34.13 37.43 13.64
N ARG A 471 -34.81 38.62 13.46
CA ARG A 471 -34.13 39.91 13.43
C ARG A 471 -33.50 40.24 14.77
N LYS A 472 -34.17 39.98 15.92
CA LYS A 472 -33.57 40.15 17.24
C LYS A 472 -32.35 39.28 17.44
N VAL A 473 -32.38 38.00 17.03
CA VAL A 473 -31.23 37.11 17.12
C VAL A 473 -30.07 37.57 16.21
N LYS A 474 -30.38 38.03 14.99
CA LYS A 474 -29.36 38.62 14.08
C LYS A 474 -28.75 39.93 14.61
N GLN A 475 -29.44 40.67 15.47
CA GLN A 475 -28.93 41.87 16.08
C GLN A 475 -28.03 41.62 17.30
N LEU A 476 -28.01 40.39 17.87
CA LEU A 476 -27.03 40.02 18.88
C LEU A 476 -25.62 40.24 18.32
N LYS A 477 -24.78 40.99 19.05
CA LYS A 477 -23.45 41.40 18.59
C LYS A 477 -22.62 40.22 18.06
N LEU A 478 -22.58 39.10 18.77
CA LEU A 478 -21.82 37.93 18.38
C LEU A 478 -22.38 37.27 17.10
N VAL A 479 -23.73 37.14 17.02
CA VAL A 479 -24.37 36.53 15.82
C VAL A 479 -24.20 37.43 14.61
N SER A 480 -24.31 38.74 14.76
CA SER A 480 -24.04 39.69 13.69
C SER A 480 -22.61 39.59 13.19
N GLN A 481 -21.63 39.46 14.09
CA GLN A 481 -20.24 39.27 13.77
C GLN A 481 -20.00 37.96 13.02
N LEU A 482 -20.55 36.84 13.50
CA LEU A 482 -20.42 35.55 12.79
C LEU A 482 -21.08 35.56 11.42
N LEU A 483 -22.27 36.16 11.28
CA LEU A 483 -22.94 36.29 9.98
C LEU A 483 -22.20 37.22 9.01
N PHE A 484 -21.33 38.09 9.52
CA PHE A 484 -20.49 38.95 8.69
C PHE A 484 -19.53 38.13 7.80
N VAL A 485 -19.24 36.86 8.13
CA VAL A 485 -18.46 35.95 7.31
C VAL A 485 -19.01 35.82 5.88
N PHE A 486 -20.34 35.90 5.68
CA PHE A 486 -20.98 35.82 4.37
C PHE A 486 -20.88 37.13 3.55
N ALA A 487 -20.49 38.25 4.18
CA ALA A 487 -20.20 39.50 3.45
C ALA A 487 -18.80 39.48 2.79
N VAL A 488 -17.86 38.70 3.36
CA VAL A 488 -16.45 38.66 2.93
C VAL A 488 -16.31 38.31 1.46
N PRO A 489 -16.93 37.24 0.90
CA PRO A 489 -16.73 36.89 -0.50
C PRO A 489 -17.46 37.84 -1.48
N ARG A 490 -18.48 38.60 -0.99
CA ARG A 490 -19.22 39.54 -1.83
C ARG A 490 -18.45 40.81 -2.11
N ASN A 491 -17.88 41.40 -1.05
CA ASN A 491 -17.07 42.61 -1.14
C ASN A 491 -15.89 42.51 -0.16
N PRO A 492 -14.79 41.81 -0.56
CA PRO A 492 -13.67 41.52 0.33
C PRO A 492 -12.96 42.80 0.84
N ALA A 493 -12.88 43.83 0.01
CA ALA A 493 -12.26 45.12 0.39
C ALA A 493 -13.06 45.83 1.47
N ASP A 494 -14.39 45.94 1.30
CA ASP A 494 -15.29 46.53 2.31
C ASP A 494 -15.32 45.70 3.61
N ALA A 495 -15.17 44.38 3.47
CA ALA A 495 -15.08 43.52 4.64
C ALA A 495 -13.77 43.74 5.41
N ALA A 496 -12.64 43.92 4.74
CA ALA A 496 -11.38 44.27 5.38
C ALA A 496 -11.46 45.63 6.11
N TYR A 497 -12.08 46.61 5.47
CA TYR A 497 -12.36 47.92 6.11
C TYR A 497 -13.25 47.77 7.36
N GLY A 498 -14.31 46.94 7.25
CA GLY A 498 -15.21 46.64 8.38
C GLY A 498 -14.47 45.95 9.55
N ILE A 499 -13.51 45.09 9.29
CA ILE A 499 -12.64 44.46 10.31
C ILE A 499 -11.71 45.50 10.94
N LYS A 500 -11.04 46.34 10.12
CA LYS A 500 -10.00 47.27 10.56
C LYS A 500 -10.54 48.48 11.30
N ARG A 501 -11.65 49.04 10.82
CA ARG A 501 -12.15 50.38 11.28
C ARG A 501 -13.51 50.35 11.97
N GLU A 502 -14.42 49.43 11.59
CA GLU A 502 -15.78 49.44 12.08
C GLU A 502 -16.04 48.46 13.23
N GLY A 503 -15.05 47.64 13.59
CA GLY A 503 -15.18 46.65 14.66
C GLY A 503 -16.27 45.60 14.39
N LYS A 504 -16.55 45.28 13.12
CA LYS A 504 -17.53 44.27 12.71
C LYS A 504 -17.14 42.83 13.11
N THR A 505 -15.96 42.66 13.68
CA THR A 505 -15.42 41.37 14.16
C THR A 505 -14.86 41.53 15.57
N SER A 506 -14.69 40.44 16.27
CA SER A 506 -14.05 40.40 17.59
C SER A 506 -13.14 39.17 17.70
N TRP A 507 -12.25 39.16 18.66
CA TRP A 507 -11.46 38.00 18.99
C TRP A 507 -12.32 36.74 19.20
N VAL A 508 -13.44 36.90 19.93
CA VAL A 508 -14.35 35.79 20.21
C VAL A 508 -14.97 35.24 18.93
N SER A 509 -15.45 36.11 18.02
CA SER A 509 -16.05 35.65 16.77
C SER A 509 -15.02 34.97 15.84
N ALA A 510 -13.78 35.45 15.79
CA ALA A 510 -12.69 34.84 15.02
C ALA A 510 -12.29 33.49 15.62
N THR A 511 -12.15 33.39 16.94
CA THR A 511 -11.85 32.13 17.63
C THR A 511 -12.92 31.06 17.37
N ILE A 512 -14.23 31.47 17.40
CA ILE A 512 -15.33 30.55 17.06
C ILE A 512 -15.18 30.01 15.64
N LEU A 513 -14.76 30.83 14.66
CA LEU A 513 -14.54 30.37 13.29
C LEU A 513 -13.34 29.37 13.19
N TYR A 514 -12.27 29.60 13.95
CA TYR A 514 -11.18 28.64 14.04
C TYR A 514 -11.60 27.33 14.70
N ILE A 515 -12.35 27.38 15.80
CA ILE A 515 -12.91 26.19 16.46
C ILE A 515 -13.85 25.42 15.50
N LEU A 516 -14.68 26.15 14.75
CA LEU A 516 -15.57 25.55 13.77
C LEU A 516 -14.74 24.90 12.64
N GLY A 517 -13.66 25.55 12.19
CA GLY A 517 -12.71 24.98 11.24
C GLY A 517 -12.07 23.68 11.77
N LEU A 518 -11.62 23.68 13.03
CA LEU A 518 -11.13 22.47 13.71
C LEU A 518 -12.19 21.37 13.73
N ALA A 519 -13.43 21.71 14.11
CA ALA A 519 -14.50 20.72 14.13
C ALA A 519 -14.73 20.08 12.76
N TRP A 520 -14.68 20.88 11.67
CA TRP A 520 -14.81 20.35 10.32
C TRP A 520 -13.62 19.48 9.92
N VAL A 521 -12.39 19.80 10.32
CA VAL A 521 -11.21 18.96 10.08
C VAL A 521 -11.34 17.62 10.79
N LEU A 522 -11.76 17.63 12.05
CA LEU A 522 -11.97 16.38 12.81
C LEU A 522 -13.12 15.54 12.24
N LEU A 523 -14.24 16.18 11.89
CA LEU A 523 -15.37 15.48 11.27
C LEU A 523 -15.01 14.90 9.89
N ASP A 524 -14.23 15.61 9.09
CA ASP A 524 -13.74 15.09 7.81
C ASP A 524 -12.86 13.87 7.98
N LYS A 525 -11.96 13.91 8.96
CA LYS A 525 -11.04 12.79 9.21
C LYS A 525 -11.74 11.56 9.79
N TYR A 526 -12.66 11.75 10.73
CA TYR A 526 -13.23 10.66 11.53
C TYR A 526 -14.67 10.30 11.21
N ALA A 527 -15.46 11.21 10.65
CA ALA A 527 -16.89 11.05 10.39
C ALA A 527 -17.27 11.05 8.90
N SER A 528 -16.33 11.14 7.97
CA SER A 528 -16.61 10.99 6.54
C SER A 528 -17.09 9.57 6.19
N GLY A 529 -17.84 9.45 5.11
CA GLY A 529 -18.32 8.15 4.61
C GLY A 529 -17.16 7.18 4.40
N TYR A 530 -17.38 5.88 4.65
CA TYR A 530 -16.35 4.84 4.65
C TYR A 530 -15.42 4.88 3.43
N ILE A 531 -15.98 5.10 2.25
CA ILE A 531 -15.23 5.15 0.98
C ILE A 531 -14.12 6.23 1.02
N PHE A 532 -14.44 7.40 1.57
CA PHE A 532 -13.57 8.59 1.56
C PHE A 532 -12.87 8.83 2.90
N LYS A 533 -13.15 8.01 3.90
CA LYS A 533 -12.55 8.12 5.23
C LYS A 533 -11.04 7.84 5.16
N VAL A 534 -10.24 8.77 5.71
CA VAL A 534 -8.78 8.64 5.77
C VAL A 534 -8.35 7.90 7.04
N ALA A 535 -9.01 8.18 8.18
CA ALA A 535 -8.68 7.52 9.44
C ALA A 535 -9.13 6.06 9.44
N GLN A 536 -8.23 5.18 9.88
CA GLN A 536 -8.57 3.77 10.11
C GLN A 536 -9.49 3.61 11.32
N ASP A 537 -10.44 2.68 11.23
CA ASP A 537 -11.32 2.39 12.34
C ASP A 537 -10.51 1.84 13.54
N GLY A 538 -10.68 2.46 14.72
CA GLY A 538 -9.95 2.08 15.94
C GLY A 538 -8.66 2.87 16.22
N ARG A 539 -8.08 3.58 15.26
CA ARG A 539 -6.88 4.41 15.47
C ARG A 539 -7.24 5.90 15.51
N TYR A 540 -7.54 6.40 16.69
CA TYR A 540 -7.93 7.81 16.88
C TYR A 540 -6.82 8.59 17.57
N THR A 541 -6.31 9.62 16.90
CA THR A 541 -5.26 10.54 17.40
C THR A 541 -5.82 11.95 17.62
N ILE A 542 -7.03 12.08 18.14
CA ILE A 542 -7.79 13.34 18.21
C ILE A 542 -6.99 14.44 18.92
N LEU A 543 -6.33 14.13 20.04
CA LEU A 543 -5.55 15.12 20.77
C LEU A 543 -4.38 15.67 19.93
N ASN A 544 -3.69 14.79 19.22
CA ASN A 544 -2.60 15.18 18.33
C ASN A 544 -3.12 16.08 17.18
N ASP A 545 -4.26 15.71 16.58
CA ASP A 545 -4.87 16.51 15.52
C ASP A 545 -5.28 17.91 16.00
N ILE A 546 -5.81 18.04 17.23
CA ILE A 546 -6.13 19.31 17.85
C ILE A 546 -4.87 20.16 18.05
N LEU A 547 -3.80 19.54 18.59
CA LEU A 547 -2.54 20.25 18.84
C LEU A 547 -1.88 20.71 17.54
N VAL A 548 -1.85 19.84 16.52
CA VAL A 548 -1.29 20.18 15.21
C VAL A 548 -2.08 21.33 14.55
N TYR A 549 -3.42 21.26 14.55
CA TYR A 549 -4.24 22.32 13.98
C TYR A 549 -4.05 23.64 14.73
N ALA A 550 -4.16 23.62 16.06
CA ALA A 550 -4.01 24.84 16.88
C ALA A 550 -2.61 25.44 16.75
N GLY A 551 -1.58 24.60 16.76
CA GLY A 551 -0.19 24.99 16.52
C GLY A 551 0.02 25.63 15.14
N ALA A 552 -0.50 24.99 14.08
CA ALA A 552 -0.39 25.50 12.72
C ALA A 552 -1.08 26.86 12.54
N VAL A 553 -2.31 27.00 13.02
CA VAL A 553 -3.04 28.27 12.96
C VAL A 553 -2.29 29.38 13.73
N THR A 554 -1.84 29.08 14.94
CA THR A 554 -1.11 30.03 15.78
C THR A 554 0.20 30.45 15.12
N LEU A 555 0.96 29.48 14.59
CA LEU A 555 2.25 29.73 13.93
C LEU A 555 2.07 30.60 12.69
N VAL A 556 1.11 30.26 11.82
CA VAL A 556 0.86 31.01 10.57
C VAL A 556 0.44 32.46 10.90
N VAL A 557 -0.51 32.65 11.82
CA VAL A 557 -1.00 33.99 12.20
C VAL A 557 0.13 34.82 12.82
N LEU A 558 0.94 34.22 13.71
CA LEU A 558 2.05 34.90 14.37
C LEU A 558 3.16 35.28 13.36
N CYS A 559 3.60 34.34 12.53
CA CYS A 559 4.60 34.63 11.49
C CYS A 559 4.12 35.70 10.52
N HIS A 560 2.85 35.61 10.09
CA HIS A 560 2.28 36.61 9.20
C HIS A 560 2.24 38.01 9.85
N TYR A 561 1.81 38.10 11.11
CA TYR A 561 1.83 39.36 11.83
C TYR A 561 3.25 39.94 11.97
N LEU A 562 4.23 39.12 12.33
CA LEU A 562 5.62 39.56 12.45
C LEU A 562 6.18 40.07 11.13
N ILE A 563 5.92 39.37 10.03
CA ILE A 563 6.34 39.82 8.68
C ILE A 563 5.60 41.11 8.28
N CYS A 564 4.30 41.25 8.61
CA CYS A 564 3.59 42.53 8.39
C CYS A 564 4.22 43.68 9.18
N ALA A 565 4.60 43.46 10.43
CA ALA A 565 5.29 44.46 11.24
C ALA A 565 6.64 44.92 10.68
N ILE A 566 7.39 43.97 10.08
CA ILE A 566 8.71 44.27 9.43
C ILE A 566 8.52 44.96 8.07
N THR A 567 7.43 44.69 7.37
CA THR A 567 7.16 45.20 6.01
C THR A 567 6.24 46.43 5.97
N ASP A 568 6.20 47.22 7.04
CA ASP A 568 5.38 48.43 7.20
C ASP A 568 3.87 48.14 6.97
N GLY A 569 3.36 47.07 7.55
CA GLY A 569 1.92 46.77 7.55
C GLY A 569 1.20 47.58 8.61
N GLU A 570 -0.02 48.02 8.28
CA GLU A 570 -0.88 48.82 9.19
C GLU A 570 -1.77 47.96 10.09
N ALA A 571 -1.84 46.68 9.89
CA ALA A 571 -2.76 45.81 10.60
C ALA A 571 -2.25 45.48 12.02
N SER A 572 -3.11 45.65 13.01
CA SER A 572 -2.85 45.15 14.36
C SER A 572 -2.93 43.63 14.40
N PHE A 573 -2.36 42.98 15.42
CA PHE A 573 -2.49 41.53 15.61
C PHE A 573 -3.93 41.03 15.57
N GLY A 574 -4.86 41.76 16.23
CA GLY A 574 -6.30 41.43 16.24
C GLY A 574 -6.93 41.48 14.83
N ASN A 575 -6.49 42.46 14.01
CA ASN A 575 -6.96 42.57 12.62
C ASN A 575 -6.45 41.41 11.75
N VAL A 576 -5.17 41.02 11.90
CA VAL A 576 -4.57 39.87 11.22
C VAL A 576 -5.28 38.59 11.63
N TYR A 577 -5.44 38.36 12.94
CA TYR A 577 -6.12 37.20 13.51
C TYR A 577 -7.55 37.05 12.98
N SER A 578 -8.35 38.14 13.05
CA SER A 578 -9.72 38.14 12.54
C SER A 578 -9.74 38.02 11.00
N GLY A 579 -8.92 38.76 10.29
CA GLY A 579 -8.88 38.74 8.83
C GLY A 579 -8.61 37.37 8.27
N MET A 580 -7.64 36.64 8.82
CA MET A 580 -7.33 35.26 8.43
C MET A 580 -8.48 34.31 8.71
N ALA A 581 -9.13 34.41 9.91
CA ALA A 581 -10.28 33.57 10.24
C ALA A 581 -11.45 33.74 9.26
N TYR A 582 -11.77 35.02 8.95
CA TYR A 582 -12.87 35.34 8.04
C TYR A 582 -12.56 35.08 6.57
N ALA A 583 -11.30 35.14 6.17
CA ALA A 583 -10.87 34.75 4.82
C ALA A 583 -11.05 33.25 4.55
N CYS A 584 -11.04 32.40 5.58
CA CYS A 584 -11.32 30.97 5.47
C CYS A 584 -12.84 30.65 5.32
N MET A 585 -13.69 31.66 5.03
CA MET A 585 -15.13 31.46 4.86
C MET A 585 -15.50 30.34 3.88
N PRO A 586 -14.92 30.22 2.68
CA PRO A 586 -15.27 29.12 1.76
C PRO A 586 -15.05 27.75 2.40
N PHE A 587 -13.96 27.60 3.16
CA PHE A 587 -13.69 26.37 3.91
C PHE A 587 -14.77 26.11 4.97
N VAL A 588 -15.10 27.11 5.80
CA VAL A 588 -16.05 26.94 6.90
C VAL A 588 -17.46 26.58 6.40
N VAL A 589 -17.87 27.10 5.24
CA VAL A 589 -19.22 26.89 4.68
C VAL A 589 -19.30 25.64 3.79
N LEU A 590 -18.30 25.38 2.96
CA LEU A 590 -18.36 24.29 1.98
C LEU A 590 -17.89 22.95 2.55
N LYS A 591 -17.00 22.94 3.55
CA LYS A 591 -16.48 21.69 4.12
C LYS A 591 -17.57 20.78 4.67
N PRO A 592 -18.56 21.26 5.47
CA PRO A 592 -19.65 20.40 5.94
C PRO A 592 -20.49 19.82 4.79
N VAL A 593 -20.65 20.57 3.68
CA VAL A 593 -21.34 20.05 2.50
C VAL A 593 -20.53 18.90 1.90
N GLY A 594 -19.21 19.06 1.79
CA GLY A 594 -18.31 18.00 1.35
C GLY A 594 -18.41 16.74 2.23
N ILE A 595 -18.37 16.90 3.56
CA ILE A 595 -18.51 15.78 4.50
C ILE A 595 -19.86 15.04 4.30
N LEU A 596 -20.96 15.75 4.14
CA LEU A 596 -22.26 15.14 3.86
C LEU A 596 -22.26 14.38 2.51
N LEU A 597 -21.64 14.96 1.48
CA LEU A 597 -21.53 14.32 0.18
C LEU A 597 -20.73 13.02 0.23
N THR A 598 -19.74 12.89 1.12
CA THR A 598 -18.98 11.63 1.27
C THR A 598 -19.84 10.42 1.64
N HIS A 599 -21.02 10.62 2.22
CA HIS A 599 -21.95 9.56 2.61
C HIS A 599 -22.89 9.13 1.46
N VAL A 600 -22.94 9.91 0.39
CA VAL A 600 -23.87 9.68 -0.72
C VAL A 600 -23.16 9.34 -2.03
N LEU A 601 -21.91 9.79 -2.19
CA LEU A 601 -21.13 9.63 -3.41
C LEU A 601 -20.38 8.30 -3.41
N SER A 602 -20.23 7.73 -4.62
CA SER A 602 -19.35 6.59 -4.92
C SER A 602 -17.95 7.05 -5.33
N LEU A 603 -16.98 6.12 -5.42
CA LEU A 603 -15.62 6.43 -5.90
C LEU A 603 -15.62 7.02 -7.32
N GLN A 604 -16.51 6.57 -8.20
CA GLN A 604 -16.64 7.10 -9.55
C GLN A 604 -17.03 8.59 -9.59
N GLU A 605 -17.71 9.05 -8.53
CA GLU A 605 -18.15 10.43 -8.36
C GLU A 605 -17.19 11.30 -7.56
N HIS A 606 -15.98 10.79 -7.25
CA HIS A 606 -14.95 11.51 -6.48
C HIS A 606 -14.61 12.88 -7.04
N PHE A 607 -14.73 13.06 -8.38
CA PHE A 607 -14.46 14.34 -9.04
C PHE A 607 -15.33 15.50 -8.51
N ILE A 608 -16.54 15.20 -8.00
CA ILE A 608 -17.44 16.22 -7.40
C ILE A 608 -16.80 16.78 -6.12
N LEU A 609 -16.24 15.89 -5.28
CA LEU A 609 -15.53 16.29 -4.06
C LEU A 609 -14.23 17.04 -4.39
N GLN A 610 -13.51 16.61 -5.43
CA GLN A 610 -12.32 17.31 -5.90
C GLN A 610 -12.64 18.72 -6.36
N LEU A 611 -13.69 18.88 -7.19
CA LEU A 611 -14.15 20.20 -7.63
C LEU A 611 -14.54 21.11 -6.46
N LEU A 612 -15.29 20.55 -5.49
CA LEU A 612 -15.69 21.29 -4.29
C LEU A 612 -14.47 21.73 -3.48
N ASN A 613 -13.48 20.84 -3.33
CA ASN A 613 -12.22 21.15 -2.64
C ASN A 613 -11.43 22.25 -3.37
N VAL A 614 -11.35 22.21 -4.70
CA VAL A 614 -10.69 23.27 -5.49
C VAL A 614 -11.36 24.61 -5.25
N VAL A 615 -12.70 24.68 -5.33
CA VAL A 615 -13.47 25.92 -5.08
C VAL A 615 -13.22 26.43 -3.65
N MET A 616 -13.24 25.53 -2.67
CA MET A 616 -13.05 25.83 -1.25
C MET A 616 -11.66 26.38 -0.96
N TYR A 617 -10.60 25.70 -1.40
CA TYR A 617 -9.22 26.09 -1.11
C TYR A 617 -8.77 27.29 -1.96
N ALA A 618 -9.06 27.28 -3.26
CA ALA A 618 -8.74 28.41 -4.12
C ALA A 618 -9.50 29.68 -3.72
N GLY A 619 -10.80 29.54 -3.40
CA GLY A 619 -11.61 30.64 -2.88
C GLY A 619 -11.05 31.22 -1.59
N SER A 620 -10.66 30.36 -0.64
CA SER A 620 -10.02 30.81 0.62
C SER A 620 -8.69 31.49 0.36
N ALA A 621 -7.85 30.97 -0.54
CA ALA A 621 -6.56 31.55 -0.88
C ALA A 621 -6.72 32.96 -1.49
N VAL A 622 -7.66 33.13 -2.42
CA VAL A 622 -7.96 34.45 -3.00
C VAL A 622 -8.40 35.44 -1.92
N LEU A 623 -9.29 35.02 -1.02
CA LEU A 623 -9.75 35.89 0.06
C LEU A 623 -8.63 36.25 1.04
N VAL A 624 -7.73 35.32 1.35
CA VAL A 624 -6.53 35.57 2.18
C VAL A 624 -5.64 36.63 1.51
N VAL A 625 -5.36 36.51 0.21
CA VAL A 625 -4.55 37.48 -0.54
C VAL A 625 -5.17 38.88 -0.48
N VAL A 626 -6.49 38.96 -0.71
CA VAL A 626 -7.21 40.26 -0.64
C VAL A 626 -7.22 40.81 0.77
N MET A 627 -7.47 39.99 1.79
CA MET A 627 -7.44 40.43 3.18
C MET A 627 -6.08 40.94 3.60
N ILE A 628 -4.98 40.26 3.25
CA ILE A 628 -3.62 40.71 3.53
C ILE A 628 -3.37 42.08 2.88
N ARG A 629 -3.79 42.24 1.63
CA ARG A 629 -3.62 43.49 0.89
C ARG A 629 -4.35 44.65 1.56
N GLU A 630 -5.64 44.47 1.79
CA GLU A 630 -6.53 45.56 2.26
C GLU A 630 -6.28 45.93 3.73
N LEU A 631 -6.05 44.94 4.60
CA LEU A 631 -5.77 45.19 6.02
C LEU A 631 -4.47 45.96 6.21
N ASN A 632 -3.45 45.70 5.38
CA ASN A 632 -2.13 46.33 5.47
C ASN A 632 -1.92 47.48 4.48
N ASN A 633 -2.91 47.78 3.65
CA ASN A 633 -2.83 48.84 2.62
C ASN A 633 -1.67 48.61 1.64
N TYR A 634 -1.47 47.34 1.20
CA TYR A 634 -0.38 46.96 0.35
C TYR A 634 -0.74 47.06 -1.14
N THR A 635 0.30 47.28 -1.99
CA THR A 635 0.21 47.00 -3.41
C THR A 635 0.26 45.49 -3.67
N TYR A 636 -0.22 45.01 -4.82
CA TYR A 636 -0.14 43.58 -5.16
C TYR A 636 1.30 43.02 -5.06
N LYS A 637 2.30 43.74 -5.58
CA LYS A 637 3.70 43.33 -5.50
C LYS A 637 4.18 43.17 -4.06
N LYS A 638 3.81 44.10 -3.17
CA LYS A 638 4.13 44.05 -1.74
C LYS A 638 3.40 42.91 -1.03
N THR A 639 2.15 42.65 -1.41
CA THR A 639 1.34 41.53 -0.89
C THR A 639 1.98 40.18 -1.21
N PHE A 640 2.30 39.92 -2.47
CA PHE A 640 2.93 38.66 -2.85
C PHE A 640 4.31 38.47 -2.20
N ARG A 641 5.12 39.52 -2.09
CA ARG A 641 6.37 39.49 -1.35
C ARG A 641 6.14 39.16 0.14
N ASN A 642 5.14 39.77 0.77
CA ASN A 642 4.80 39.50 2.17
C ASN A 642 4.36 38.06 2.37
N ILE A 643 3.51 37.51 1.49
CA ILE A 643 3.07 36.12 1.53
C ILE A 643 4.28 35.17 1.41
N PHE A 644 5.18 35.42 0.45
CA PHE A 644 6.40 34.62 0.28
C PHE A 644 7.27 34.65 1.54
N LEU A 645 7.51 35.84 2.11
CA LEU A 645 8.28 35.98 3.36
C LEU A 645 7.59 35.28 4.53
N THR A 646 6.26 35.33 4.61
CA THR A 646 5.49 34.64 5.65
C THR A 646 5.65 33.12 5.50
N MET A 647 5.52 32.57 4.30
CA MET A 647 5.73 31.14 4.04
C MET A 647 7.13 30.70 4.43
N PHE A 648 8.15 31.50 4.05
CA PHE A 648 9.55 31.23 4.40
C PHE A 648 9.77 31.32 5.93
N SER A 649 9.17 32.30 6.60
CA SER A 649 9.22 32.42 8.07
C SER A 649 8.58 31.22 8.78
N VAL A 650 7.44 30.73 8.28
CA VAL A 650 6.78 29.54 8.82
C VAL A 650 7.69 28.31 8.63
N LEU A 651 8.32 28.14 7.46
CA LEU A 651 9.24 27.04 7.21
C LEU A 651 10.41 27.04 8.20
N ILE A 652 11.05 28.22 8.41
CA ILE A 652 12.15 28.35 9.38
C ILE A 652 11.66 28.03 10.79
N ALA A 653 10.49 28.55 11.18
CA ALA A 653 9.95 28.32 12.51
C ALA A 653 9.66 26.84 12.76
N VAL A 654 9.10 26.14 11.77
CA VAL A 654 8.88 24.68 11.84
C VAL A 654 10.20 23.94 11.98
N ALA A 655 11.22 24.30 11.19
CA ALA A 655 12.56 23.68 11.28
C ALA A 655 13.19 23.89 12.68
N VAL A 656 13.10 25.10 13.22
CA VAL A 656 13.60 25.39 14.57
C VAL A 656 12.83 24.62 15.64
N LEU A 657 11.49 24.55 15.55
CA LEU A 657 10.68 23.77 16.48
C LEU A 657 10.99 22.28 16.40
N PHE A 658 11.27 21.75 15.20
CA PHE A 658 11.66 20.35 15.00
C PHE A 658 13.02 20.05 15.67
N VAL A 659 14.01 20.93 15.49
CA VAL A 659 15.31 20.79 16.16
C VAL A 659 15.16 20.85 17.69
N LEU A 660 14.35 21.80 18.18
CA LEU A 660 14.08 21.90 19.62
C LEU A 660 13.35 20.65 20.16
N TYR A 661 12.44 20.06 19.38
CA TYR A 661 11.76 18.82 19.74
C TYR A 661 12.76 17.67 19.88
N ILE A 662 13.66 17.48 18.90
CA ILE A 662 14.70 16.43 18.96
C ILE A 662 15.61 16.63 20.18
N LEU A 663 16.05 17.86 20.44
CA LEU A 663 16.88 18.17 21.59
C LEU A 663 16.16 17.88 22.92
N ALA A 664 14.88 18.25 23.00
CA ALA A 664 14.04 17.96 24.17
C ALA A 664 13.88 16.44 24.37
N GLN A 665 13.62 15.68 23.31
CA GLN A 665 13.52 14.23 23.36
C GLN A 665 14.82 13.59 23.85
N GLN A 666 15.97 13.98 23.29
CA GLN A 666 17.27 13.49 23.73
C GLN A 666 17.55 13.82 25.19
N PHE A 667 17.16 15.02 25.65
CA PHE A 667 17.28 15.42 27.04
C PHE A 667 16.40 14.56 27.97
N PHE A 668 15.15 14.31 27.62
CA PHE A 668 14.25 13.46 28.39
C PHE A 668 14.75 12.01 28.43
N ASP A 669 15.20 11.47 27.31
CA ASP A 669 15.77 10.10 27.25
C ASP A 669 17.01 9.97 28.13
N PHE A 670 17.87 11.00 28.13
CA PHE A 670 19.03 11.07 29.03
C PHE A 670 18.61 11.09 30.52
N VAL A 671 17.64 11.94 30.88
CA VAL A 671 17.13 12.01 32.26
C VAL A 671 16.49 10.70 32.70
N LEU A 672 15.72 10.04 31.81
CA LEU A 672 15.10 8.76 32.10
C LEU A 672 16.13 7.64 32.23
N SER A 673 17.19 7.63 31.40
CA SER A 673 18.26 6.65 31.51
C SER A 673 19.03 6.82 32.81
N LEU A 674 19.35 8.07 33.17
CA LEU A 674 19.98 8.38 34.47
C LEU A 674 19.11 7.94 35.67
N GLY A 675 17.79 8.20 35.57
CA GLY A 675 16.81 7.77 36.59
C GLY A 675 16.78 6.26 36.74
N ARG A 676 16.78 5.50 35.63
CA ARG A 676 16.85 4.02 35.66
C ARG A 676 18.14 3.51 36.27
N GLU A 677 19.26 4.16 35.96
CA GLU A 677 20.59 3.77 36.52
C GLU A 677 20.68 4.02 38.03
N VAL A 678 20.13 5.17 38.48
CA VAL A 678 20.06 5.46 39.94
C VAL A 678 19.17 4.45 40.67
N ILE A 679 18.01 4.08 40.09
CA ILE A 679 17.11 3.07 40.67
C ILE A 679 17.82 1.69 40.72
N TYR A 680 18.50 1.32 39.64
CA TYR A 680 19.25 0.06 39.57
C TYR A 680 20.37 -0.01 40.60
N HIS A 681 21.13 1.08 40.82
CA HIS A 681 22.18 1.13 41.82
C HIS A 681 21.66 1.30 43.25
N ALA A 682 20.43 1.84 43.44
CA ALA A 682 19.80 1.95 44.74
C ALA A 682 19.19 0.62 45.26
N GLY A 683 19.16 -0.42 44.41
CA GLY A 683 18.62 -1.75 44.78
C GLY A 683 17.09 -1.77 44.96
N LEU A 684 16.37 -0.78 44.32
CA LEU A 684 14.92 -0.67 44.33
C LEU A 684 14.31 -1.22 43.02
#